data_ab0c31cb2dcc3473e8853a4fd8dc3106
#
_entry.id   ab0c31cb2dcc3473e8853a4fd8dc3106
#
_cell.length_a   1.000
_cell.length_b   1.000
_cell.length_c   1.000
_cell.angle_alpha   90.00
_cell.angle_beta   90.00
_cell.angle_gamma   90.00
#
_symmetry.space_group_name_H-M   'P 1'
#
loop_
_entity.id
_entity.type
_entity.pdbx_description
1 polymer ?
#
loop_
_entity_poly.entity_id
_entity_poly.type
_entity_poly.pdbx_seq_one_letter_code
_entity_poly.pdbx_strand_id
1 'polypeptide(L)'
;MPLTLQELVSAYLADADLQGEIRRIAQARNSNMSPLKNAVVQFTGDSRAMVTGFITQIERLLKGRDDAGGRNIWPGGYRFLADLRKFAAVASPEESRSSEQVLRDLLLNLSSQNLGARIEDLAGFLRRVKERIPAGERLKKNYVEPEDSAFLLSLVACWLDPPGNKTPIYYREVLRGLRMLLDLGLVEHVRGLRYVDEIIVVETQACYQAAGQALSRLISTLPALNRSPIAPYEPEFFLRWFVENEVWKEDEVFRERERRGQTIDHQPLRRLTDEQLTERIAEVRRHVLVSEETIRRIYEALLTGHVILTGPPGTGKTELARLIPEILWSEPAGEDGTARRGGYATRLVTATDGWSVHTLLGGLEPKSIDGQVHYCIRYGHLTETIRKNWLARLDRPHLWGNERVSVYEVSQLNGREKREFQGLWLVIDEFNRAPIDLALGEAMTTLSGDNAHTLHVLTDDGYRDLPLPRDFRILGTLNSFDRNYLNQISEALKRRFAFIEVLPPGRDQGREEQKIVLQKALGACEHLGLLPGRDGDFSTWRIPEGEFLYRSDYTWGSTYQQVQRAFEQLWRVFEVIRVYRRLGTAQAIALVRLLFTKALLRWERMGDDQEWQKLMDEVLCDVIADQLQILMPFELHVLSWYIRGDREADFIRQYSERLADLRISSRRRVQEQLEVLSTVVREDGTAWLDEREVERIIASEHPPEISREVLRGIFHLDAQRPALPQLARRLRAYRGDRGL
;
A
#
# COMPACT_ATOMS: atom_id res chain seq x y z
N MET A 1 36.58 -5.23 -19.77
CA MET A 1 36.41 -3.85 -20.28
C MET A 1 34.95 -3.48 -20.16
N PRO A 2 34.57 -2.21 -19.94
CA PRO A 2 33.18 -1.84 -19.99
C PRO A 2 32.60 -2.19 -21.36
N LEU A 3 31.43 -2.83 -21.38
CA LEU A 3 30.74 -3.15 -22.62
C LEU A 3 30.45 -1.85 -23.38
N THR A 4 30.99 -1.73 -24.58
CA THR A 4 30.72 -0.56 -25.42
C THR A 4 29.54 -0.84 -26.34
N LEU A 5 28.83 0.20 -26.72
CA LEU A 5 27.72 0.08 -27.67
C LEU A 5 28.21 -0.50 -29.01
N GLN A 6 29.48 -0.25 -29.40
CA GLN A 6 30.09 -0.81 -30.60
C GLN A 6 30.28 -2.34 -30.50
N GLU A 7 30.68 -2.86 -29.36
CA GLU A 7 30.81 -4.31 -29.13
C GLU A 7 29.49 -5.01 -29.19
N LEU A 8 28.44 -4.42 -28.58
CA LEU A 8 27.07 -4.93 -28.67
C LEU A 8 26.59 -5.01 -30.14
N VAL A 9 26.80 -3.98 -30.92
CA VAL A 9 26.44 -3.98 -32.32
C VAL A 9 27.26 -4.99 -33.11
N SER A 10 28.55 -5.12 -32.82
CA SER A 10 29.39 -6.14 -33.47
C SER A 10 28.87 -7.55 -33.19
N ALA A 11 28.48 -7.86 -31.93
CA ALA A 11 27.90 -9.14 -31.57
C ALA A 11 26.56 -9.37 -32.27
N TYR A 12 25.67 -8.36 -32.26
CA TYR A 12 24.39 -8.41 -32.97
C TYR A 12 24.57 -8.68 -34.48
N LEU A 13 25.56 -8.08 -35.11
CA LEU A 13 25.82 -8.25 -36.54
C LEU A 13 26.54 -9.56 -36.88
N ALA A 14 27.25 -10.14 -35.93
CA ALA A 14 28.01 -11.39 -36.11
C ALA A 14 27.12 -12.64 -36.15
N ASP A 15 25.88 -12.57 -35.62
CA ASP A 15 24.92 -13.67 -35.63
C ASP A 15 24.31 -13.81 -37.02
N ALA A 16 24.86 -14.69 -37.82
CA ALA A 16 24.48 -14.88 -39.25
C ALA A 16 23.03 -15.41 -39.39
N ASP A 17 22.62 -16.30 -38.48
CA ASP A 17 21.26 -16.89 -38.51
C ASP A 17 20.21 -15.84 -38.16
N LEU A 18 20.43 -15.07 -37.12
CA LEU A 18 19.61 -13.93 -36.72
C LEU A 18 19.52 -12.90 -37.86
N GLN A 19 20.66 -12.52 -38.46
CA GLN A 19 20.68 -11.57 -39.56
C GLN A 19 19.94 -12.06 -40.80
N GLY A 20 19.98 -13.37 -41.07
CA GLY A 20 19.19 -14.00 -42.12
C GLY A 20 17.69 -13.94 -41.82
N GLU A 21 17.28 -14.16 -40.59
CA GLU A 21 15.88 -14.08 -40.16
C GLU A 21 15.37 -12.63 -40.19
N ILE A 22 16.12 -11.68 -39.69
CA ILE A 22 15.77 -10.26 -39.71
C ILE A 22 15.53 -9.77 -41.14
N ARG A 23 16.40 -10.13 -42.10
CA ARG A 23 16.22 -9.76 -43.52
C ARG A 23 14.91 -10.33 -44.08
N ARG A 24 14.61 -11.59 -43.80
CA ARG A 24 13.34 -12.24 -44.20
C ARG A 24 12.13 -11.51 -43.63
N ILE A 25 12.15 -11.18 -42.36
CA ILE A 25 11.07 -10.44 -41.70
C ILE A 25 10.94 -9.03 -42.30
N ALA A 26 12.00 -8.29 -42.51
CA ALA A 26 11.97 -6.96 -43.09
C ALA A 26 11.42 -6.98 -44.53
N GLN A 27 11.81 -7.96 -45.35
CA GLN A 27 11.27 -8.14 -46.71
C GLN A 27 9.77 -8.46 -46.69
N ALA A 28 9.36 -9.40 -45.78
CA ALA A 28 7.95 -9.75 -45.64
C ALA A 28 7.09 -8.56 -45.17
N ARG A 29 7.61 -7.75 -44.23
CA ARG A 29 6.95 -6.49 -43.81
C ARG A 29 6.81 -5.53 -44.95
N ASN A 30 7.86 -5.28 -45.71
CA ASN A 30 7.81 -4.37 -46.86
C ASN A 30 6.81 -4.83 -47.92
N SER A 31 6.71 -6.13 -48.18
CA SER A 31 5.73 -6.70 -49.12
C SER A 31 4.30 -6.57 -48.61
N ASN A 32 4.08 -6.63 -47.31
CA ASN A 32 2.77 -6.55 -46.68
C ASN A 32 2.30 -5.10 -46.39
N MET A 33 3.16 -4.13 -46.59
CA MET A 33 2.90 -2.73 -46.22
C MET A 33 1.77 -2.08 -47.01
N SER A 34 1.76 -2.25 -48.35
CA SER A 34 0.77 -1.61 -49.21
C SER A 34 -0.67 -2.09 -48.92
N PRO A 35 -0.94 -3.39 -48.75
CA PRO A 35 -2.24 -3.87 -48.32
C PRO A 35 -2.67 -3.32 -46.93
N LEU A 36 -1.77 -3.26 -45.94
CA LEU A 36 -2.06 -2.71 -44.62
C LEU A 36 -2.38 -1.22 -44.69
N LYS A 37 -1.58 -0.45 -45.43
CA LYS A 37 -1.84 0.97 -45.71
C LYS A 37 -3.21 1.20 -46.33
N ASN A 38 -3.55 0.43 -47.35
CA ASN A 38 -4.85 0.54 -48.02
C ASN A 38 -6.00 0.22 -47.05
N ALA A 39 -5.85 -0.80 -46.19
CA ALA A 39 -6.87 -1.13 -45.21
C ALA A 39 -7.12 0.02 -44.22
N VAL A 40 -6.05 0.69 -43.76
CA VAL A 40 -6.17 1.85 -42.86
C VAL A 40 -6.80 3.06 -43.57
N VAL A 41 -6.39 3.37 -44.80
CA VAL A 41 -6.91 4.50 -45.57
C VAL A 41 -8.39 4.32 -45.93
N GLN A 42 -8.82 3.08 -46.16
CA GLN A 42 -10.22 2.75 -46.49
C GLN A 42 -11.12 2.65 -45.27
N PHE A 43 -10.56 2.70 -44.07
CA PHE A 43 -11.32 2.60 -42.81
C PHE A 43 -12.14 3.88 -42.59
N THR A 44 -13.46 3.77 -42.59
CA THR A 44 -14.39 4.91 -42.37
C THR A 44 -14.87 5.01 -40.91
N GLY A 45 -14.89 3.91 -40.17
CA GLY A 45 -15.21 3.88 -38.76
C GLY A 45 -16.65 4.30 -38.39
N ASP A 46 -17.60 4.22 -39.32
CA ASP A 46 -18.95 4.75 -39.11
C ASP A 46 -19.87 3.82 -38.30
N SER A 47 -19.49 2.58 -38.11
CA SER A 47 -20.26 1.61 -37.33
C SER A 47 -19.39 0.53 -36.70
N ARG A 48 -19.90 -0.14 -35.66
CA ARG A 48 -19.23 -1.30 -35.02
C ARG A 48 -18.96 -2.44 -36.02
N ALA A 49 -19.84 -2.64 -36.99
CA ALA A 49 -19.66 -3.64 -38.05
C ALA A 49 -18.43 -3.31 -38.91
N MET A 50 -18.21 -2.03 -39.22
CA MET A 50 -17.03 -1.58 -39.98
C MET A 50 -15.74 -1.75 -39.21
N VAL A 51 -15.73 -1.47 -37.90
CA VAL A 51 -14.58 -1.73 -37.05
C VAL A 51 -14.28 -3.22 -37.00
N THR A 52 -15.28 -4.06 -36.82
CA THR A 52 -15.11 -5.53 -36.82
C THR A 52 -14.58 -6.02 -38.17
N GLY A 53 -15.10 -5.46 -39.30
CA GLY A 53 -14.61 -5.75 -40.66
C GLY A 53 -13.14 -5.34 -40.86
N PHE A 54 -12.77 -4.14 -40.36
CA PHE A 54 -11.41 -3.64 -40.38
C PHE A 54 -10.47 -4.54 -39.57
N ILE A 55 -10.85 -4.90 -38.35
CA ILE A 55 -10.08 -5.83 -37.50
C ILE A 55 -9.86 -7.17 -38.22
N THR A 56 -10.91 -7.73 -38.82
CA THR A 56 -10.83 -9.00 -39.55
C THR A 56 -9.91 -8.89 -40.77
N GLN A 57 -9.96 -7.75 -41.50
CA GLN A 57 -9.07 -7.48 -42.63
C GLN A 57 -7.62 -7.37 -42.20
N ILE A 58 -7.33 -6.59 -41.13
CA ILE A 58 -6.00 -6.46 -40.59
C ILE A 58 -5.49 -7.82 -40.07
N GLU A 59 -6.31 -8.59 -39.36
CA GLU A 59 -5.94 -9.94 -38.88
C GLU A 59 -5.52 -10.85 -40.06
N ARG A 60 -6.26 -10.84 -41.18
CA ARG A 60 -5.95 -11.62 -42.37
C ARG A 60 -4.61 -11.17 -42.99
N LEU A 61 -4.34 -9.86 -42.98
CA LEU A 61 -3.10 -9.29 -43.52
C LEU A 61 -1.89 -9.55 -42.59
N LEU A 62 -2.10 -9.52 -41.27
CA LEU A 62 -1.04 -9.80 -40.28
C LEU A 62 -0.66 -11.28 -40.24
N LYS A 63 -1.60 -12.18 -40.47
CA LYS A 63 -1.35 -13.63 -40.50
C LYS A 63 -0.48 -14.06 -41.65
N GLY A 64 -0.38 -13.27 -42.74
CA GLY A 64 0.44 -13.52 -43.92
C GLY A 64 0.17 -14.86 -44.60
N ARG A 65 0.50 -15.00 -45.89
CA ARG A 65 0.67 -16.31 -46.51
C ARG A 65 1.98 -16.93 -46.03
N ASP A 66 1.94 -18.19 -45.65
CA ASP A 66 2.94 -18.98 -44.92
C ASP A 66 4.33 -19.17 -45.52
N ASP A 67 4.85 -18.29 -46.33
CA ASP A 67 6.20 -18.41 -46.90
C ASP A 67 7.35 -18.12 -45.90
N ALA A 68 7.01 -17.61 -44.69
CA ALA A 68 7.96 -17.31 -43.64
C ALA A 68 7.84 -18.26 -42.41
N GLY A 69 7.30 -19.45 -42.56
CA GLY A 69 7.26 -20.48 -41.52
C GLY A 69 6.33 -20.16 -40.35
N GLY A 70 5.17 -19.54 -40.59
CA GLY A 70 4.12 -19.31 -39.59
C GLY A 70 4.48 -18.31 -38.49
N ARG A 71 5.62 -17.62 -38.57
CA ARG A 71 6.05 -16.64 -37.56
C ARG A 71 5.40 -15.28 -37.83
N ASN A 72 4.92 -14.68 -36.74
CA ASN A 72 4.34 -13.34 -36.77
C ASN A 72 5.43 -12.30 -37.17
N ILE A 73 5.34 -11.80 -38.41
CA ILE A 73 6.29 -10.79 -38.91
C ILE A 73 6.16 -9.45 -38.22
N TRP A 74 5.03 -9.20 -37.53
CA TRP A 74 4.78 -8.02 -36.75
C TRP A 74 4.69 -8.42 -35.26
N PRO A 75 5.74 -8.26 -34.45
CA PRO A 75 5.72 -8.52 -33.03
C PRO A 75 4.58 -7.76 -32.36
N GLY A 76 3.86 -8.41 -31.47
CA GLY A 76 2.69 -7.80 -30.84
C GLY A 76 1.44 -7.69 -31.73
N GLY A 77 1.46 -8.20 -32.97
CA GLY A 77 0.29 -8.15 -33.87
C GLY A 77 -0.98 -8.78 -33.28
N TYR A 78 -0.86 -9.87 -32.54
CA TYR A 78 -1.99 -10.45 -31.80
C TYR A 78 -2.48 -9.53 -30.68
N ARG A 79 -1.57 -8.87 -29.97
CA ARG A 79 -1.90 -7.88 -28.93
C ARG A 79 -2.61 -6.69 -29.55
N PHE A 80 -2.09 -6.16 -30.65
CA PHE A 80 -2.73 -5.08 -31.41
C PHE A 80 -4.18 -5.40 -31.77
N LEU A 81 -4.44 -6.60 -32.31
CA LEU A 81 -5.79 -7.06 -32.64
C LEU A 81 -6.68 -7.23 -31.41
N ALA A 82 -6.13 -7.77 -30.33
CA ALA A 82 -6.86 -7.91 -29.07
C ALA A 82 -7.24 -6.54 -28.50
N ASP A 83 -6.33 -5.58 -28.54
CA ASP A 83 -6.56 -4.23 -28.04
C ASP A 83 -7.54 -3.45 -28.92
N LEU A 84 -7.49 -3.61 -30.25
CA LEU A 84 -8.53 -3.07 -31.13
C LEU A 84 -9.92 -3.66 -30.84
N ARG A 85 -10.02 -4.96 -30.55
CA ARG A 85 -11.27 -5.61 -30.15
C ARG A 85 -11.80 -5.07 -28.84
N LYS A 86 -10.93 -4.90 -27.84
CA LYS A 86 -11.28 -4.27 -26.55
C LYS A 86 -11.75 -2.83 -26.77
N PHE A 87 -11.03 -2.07 -27.60
CA PHE A 87 -11.39 -0.70 -27.91
C PHE A 87 -12.78 -0.61 -28.57
N ALA A 88 -13.07 -1.48 -29.53
CA ALA A 88 -14.38 -1.56 -30.18
C ALA A 88 -15.51 -2.03 -29.23
N ALA A 89 -15.18 -2.73 -28.14
CA ALA A 89 -16.16 -3.21 -27.17
C ALA A 89 -16.47 -2.19 -26.06
N VAL A 90 -15.65 -1.16 -25.92
CA VAL A 90 -15.78 -0.14 -24.86
C VAL A 90 -16.85 0.89 -25.22
N ALA A 91 -17.75 1.19 -24.28
CA ALA A 91 -18.67 2.32 -24.43
C ALA A 91 -17.89 3.65 -24.37
N SER A 92 -18.23 4.59 -25.28
CA SER A 92 -17.60 5.91 -25.28
C SER A 92 -17.86 6.65 -23.95
N PRO A 93 -16.85 7.28 -23.35
CA PRO A 93 -17.05 8.13 -22.19
C PRO A 93 -17.73 9.46 -22.52
N GLU A 94 -17.79 9.84 -23.78
CA GLU A 94 -18.45 11.06 -24.26
C GLU A 94 -19.83 10.69 -24.79
N GLU A 95 -20.87 11.31 -24.27
CA GLU A 95 -22.25 11.07 -24.72
C GLU A 95 -22.46 11.38 -26.20
N SER A 96 -21.55 12.18 -26.82
CA SER A 96 -21.64 12.66 -28.20
C SER A 96 -20.84 11.86 -29.22
N ARG A 97 -19.93 10.96 -28.80
CA ARG A 97 -19.05 10.21 -29.75
C ARG A 97 -18.95 8.74 -29.38
N SER A 98 -19.11 7.86 -30.34
CA SER A 98 -18.84 6.44 -30.13
C SER A 98 -17.33 6.13 -30.15
N SER A 99 -16.94 4.97 -29.57
CA SER A 99 -15.55 4.51 -29.62
C SER A 99 -15.05 4.31 -31.03
N GLU A 100 -15.93 3.93 -31.96
CA GLU A 100 -15.65 3.79 -33.38
C GLU A 100 -15.28 5.13 -34.03
N GLN A 101 -16.02 6.20 -33.72
CA GLN A 101 -15.74 7.55 -34.19
C GLN A 101 -14.41 8.07 -33.64
N VAL A 102 -14.13 7.80 -32.36
CA VAL A 102 -12.83 8.17 -31.75
C VAL A 102 -11.69 7.44 -32.46
N LEU A 103 -11.82 6.14 -32.73
CA LEU A 103 -10.79 5.38 -33.44
C LEU A 103 -10.57 5.95 -34.87
N ARG A 104 -11.64 6.26 -35.58
CA ARG A 104 -11.55 6.89 -36.92
C ARG A 104 -10.80 8.22 -36.84
N ASP A 105 -11.20 9.11 -35.92
CA ASP A 105 -10.60 10.43 -35.81
C ASP A 105 -9.11 10.37 -35.45
N LEU A 106 -8.71 9.38 -34.65
CA LEU A 106 -7.31 9.13 -34.31
C LEU A 106 -6.49 8.63 -35.49
N LEU A 107 -7.06 7.79 -36.34
CA LEU A 107 -6.38 7.21 -37.53
C LEU A 107 -6.44 8.14 -38.75
N LEU A 108 -7.38 9.06 -38.78
CA LEU A 108 -7.52 9.99 -39.89
C LEU A 108 -6.30 10.92 -39.98
N ASN A 109 -5.64 10.93 -41.14
CA ASN A 109 -4.43 11.72 -41.41
C ASN A 109 -3.29 11.48 -40.37
N LEU A 110 -3.21 10.27 -39.80
CA LEU A 110 -2.13 9.90 -38.89
C LEU A 110 -0.80 9.92 -39.66
N SER A 111 0.19 10.57 -39.10
CA SER A 111 1.55 10.69 -39.66
C SER A 111 2.58 10.82 -38.51
N SER A 112 3.85 10.64 -38.82
CA SER A 112 4.94 10.86 -37.86
C SER A 112 4.95 12.27 -37.26
N GLN A 113 4.41 13.28 -37.97
CA GLN A 113 4.41 14.66 -37.46
C GLN A 113 3.34 14.90 -36.38
N ASN A 114 2.20 14.23 -36.44
CA ASN A 114 1.12 14.41 -35.46
C ASN A 114 0.98 13.26 -34.45
N LEU A 115 1.82 12.24 -34.59
CA LEU A 115 1.72 11.01 -33.78
C LEU A 115 1.77 11.28 -32.28
N GLY A 116 2.67 12.14 -31.81
CA GLY A 116 2.78 12.46 -30.38
C GLY A 116 1.51 13.05 -29.79
N ALA A 117 0.86 13.99 -30.50
CA ALA A 117 -0.42 14.56 -30.08
C ALA A 117 -1.54 13.50 -30.10
N ARG A 118 -1.56 12.63 -31.12
CA ARG A 118 -2.56 11.53 -31.21
C ARG A 118 -2.38 10.48 -30.10
N ILE A 119 -1.13 10.19 -29.70
CA ILE A 119 -0.84 9.32 -28.55
C ILE A 119 -1.41 9.93 -27.26
N GLU A 120 -1.21 11.22 -27.06
CA GLU A 120 -1.72 11.93 -25.89
C GLU A 120 -3.26 11.95 -25.87
N ASP A 121 -3.90 12.22 -26.98
CA ASP A 121 -5.36 12.18 -27.14
C ASP A 121 -5.92 10.77 -26.80
N LEU A 122 -5.31 9.71 -27.33
CA LEU A 122 -5.72 8.34 -27.08
C LEU A 122 -5.50 7.96 -25.61
N ALA A 123 -4.35 8.26 -25.06
CA ALA A 123 -4.05 7.98 -23.64
C ALA A 123 -5.02 8.71 -22.70
N GLY A 124 -5.35 9.96 -23.01
CA GLY A 124 -6.36 10.74 -22.29
C GLY A 124 -7.75 10.12 -22.37
N PHE A 125 -8.16 9.67 -23.55
CA PHE A 125 -9.43 8.95 -23.74
C PHE A 125 -9.45 7.65 -22.91
N LEU A 126 -8.41 6.83 -23.00
CA LEU A 126 -8.33 5.55 -22.28
C LEU A 126 -8.30 5.72 -20.76
N ARG A 127 -7.71 6.81 -20.25
CA ARG A 127 -7.79 7.15 -18.81
C ARG A 127 -9.22 7.41 -18.37
N ARG A 128 -9.97 8.23 -19.12
CA ARG A 128 -11.39 8.50 -18.82
C ARG A 128 -12.24 7.24 -18.86
N VAL A 129 -11.96 6.33 -19.81
CA VAL A 129 -12.60 5.01 -19.86
C VAL A 129 -12.27 4.19 -18.60
N LYS A 130 -10.99 4.11 -18.24
CA LYS A 130 -10.52 3.36 -17.07
C LYS A 130 -11.13 3.88 -15.75
N GLU A 131 -11.27 5.19 -15.61
CA GLU A 131 -11.86 5.83 -14.42
C GLU A 131 -13.33 5.45 -14.21
N ARG A 132 -14.09 5.25 -15.29
CA ARG A 132 -15.51 4.86 -15.26
C ARG A 132 -15.73 3.37 -14.96
N ILE A 133 -14.71 2.53 -15.13
CA ILE A 133 -14.80 1.11 -14.82
C ILE A 133 -14.72 0.91 -13.29
N PRO A 134 -15.70 0.23 -12.67
CA PRO A 134 -15.67 -0.08 -11.25
C PRO A 134 -14.37 -0.79 -10.86
N ALA A 135 -13.82 -0.47 -9.68
CA ALA A 135 -12.52 -0.98 -9.23
C ALA A 135 -12.42 -2.52 -9.27
N GLY A 136 -13.50 -3.23 -8.92
CA GLY A 136 -13.57 -4.69 -8.97
C GLY A 136 -13.56 -5.29 -10.38
N GLU A 137 -13.96 -4.53 -11.41
CA GLU A 137 -13.95 -4.97 -12.80
C GLU A 137 -12.66 -4.60 -13.53
N ARG A 138 -11.87 -3.65 -13.01
CA ARG A 138 -10.57 -3.27 -13.57
C ARG A 138 -9.59 -4.45 -13.59
N LEU A 139 -9.71 -5.39 -12.66
CA LEU A 139 -8.89 -6.60 -12.61
C LEU A 139 -9.11 -7.53 -13.82
N LYS A 140 -10.28 -7.48 -14.47
CA LYS A 140 -10.58 -8.30 -15.65
C LYS A 140 -9.90 -7.82 -16.93
N LYS A 141 -9.27 -6.63 -16.91
CA LYS A 141 -8.51 -6.03 -18.03
C LYS A 141 -9.23 -6.06 -19.40
N ASN A 142 -10.55 -5.88 -19.39
CA ASN A 142 -11.36 -5.85 -20.62
C ASN A 142 -11.31 -4.48 -21.33
N TYR A 143 -10.29 -3.70 -21.08
CA TYR A 143 -10.03 -2.38 -21.68
C TYR A 143 -8.57 -2.29 -22.09
N VAL A 144 -8.25 -1.27 -22.91
CA VAL A 144 -6.88 -0.98 -23.32
C VAL A 144 -6.26 -0.03 -22.29
N GLU A 145 -5.05 -0.34 -21.85
CA GLU A 145 -4.33 0.53 -20.92
C GLU A 145 -3.83 1.81 -21.63
N PRO A 146 -3.85 2.97 -20.97
CA PRO A 146 -3.32 4.21 -21.56
C PRO A 146 -1.87 4.09 -22.06
N GLU A 147 -1.07 3.25 -21.39
CA GLU A 147 0.33 2.97 -21.73
C GLU A 147 0.50 2.29 -23.11
N ASP A 148 -0.53 1.61 -23.60
CA ASP A 148 -0.50 0.92 -24.88
C ASP A 148 -0.82 1.85 -26.09
N SER A 149 -1.16 3.14 -25.82
CA SER A 149 -1.50 4.13 -26.84
C SER A 149 -0.37 4.33 -27.86
N ALA A 150 0.87 4.38 -27.39
CA ALA A 150 2.03 4.57 -28.25
C ALA A 150 2.24 3.37 -29.16
N PHE A 151 2.09 2.16 -28.68
CA PHE A 151 2.19 0.93 -29.48
C PHE A 151 1.13 0.90 -30.57
N LEU A 152 -0.15 1.12 -30.20
CA LEU A 152 -1.26 1.07 -31.15
C LEU A 152 -1.09 2.05 -32.30
N LEU A 153 -0.76 3.31 -32.00
CA LEU A 153 -0.69 4.35 -33.02
C LEU A 153 0.62 4.32 -33.80
N SER A 154 1.76 3.99 -33.19
CA SER A 154 3.04 3.92 -33.89
C SER A 154 3.09 2.76 -34.89
N LEU A 155 2.45 1.64 -34.60
CA LEU A 155 2.35 0.53 -35.53
C LEU A 155 1.58 0.95 -36.80
N VAL A 156 0.44 1.63 -36.63
CA VAL A 156 -0.36 2.14 -37.79
C VAL A 156 0.38 3.25 -38.51
N ALA A 157 1.03 4.18 -37.80
CA ALA A 157 1.84 5.22 -38.43
C ALA A 157 2.97 4.62 -39.30
N CYS A 158 3.65 3.59 -38.79
CA CYS A 158 4.66 2.86 -39.55
C CYS A 158 4.13 2.29 -40.87
N TRP A 159 2.86 1.81 -40.93
CA TRP A 159 2.24 1.34 -42.18
C TRP A 159 1.93 2.46 -43.13
N LEU A 160 1.56 3.64 -42.63
CA LEU A 160 1.18 4.81 -43.43
C LEU A 160 2.40 5.56 -44.00
N ASP A 161 3.53 5.51 -43.32
CA ASP A 161 4.73 6.23 -43.70
C ASP A 161 5.37 5.73 -45.03
N PRO A 162 6.08 6.61 -45.73
CA PRO A 162 6.80 6.23 -46.94
C PRO A 162 7.93 5.22 -46.66
N PRO A 163 8.34 4.41 -47.65
CA PRO A 163 9.31 3.32 -47.44
C PRO A 163 10.66 3.76 -46.85
N GLY A 164 11.11 4.97 -47.12
CA GLY A 164 12.41 5.48 -46.67
C GLY A 164 12.42 6.19 -45.32
N ASN A 165 11.23 6.45 -44.73
CA ASN A 165 11.15 7.19 -43.48
C ASN A 165 10.01 6.61 -42.64
N LYS A 166 10.32 5.53 -41.88
CA LYS A 166 9.33 4.81 -41.06
C LYS A 166 9.37 5.29 -39.64
N THR A 167 8.20 5.51 -39.06
CA THR A 167 8.04 5.74 -37.61
C THR A 167 8.51 4.51 -36.85
N PRO A 168 9.37 4.67 -35.84
CA PRO A 168 9.72 3.61 -34.93
C PRO A 168 8.49 3.07 -34.20
N ILE A 169 8.39 1.75 -34.08
CA ILE A 169 7.26 1.12 -33.38
C ILE A 169 7.61 0.97 -31.91
N TYR A 170 6.76 1.51 -31.05
CA TYR A 170 6.95 1.51 -29.61
C TYR A 170 6.43 0.22 -28.96
N TYR A 171 7.06 -0.92 -29.30
CA TYR A 171 6.82 -2.17 -28.56
C TYR A 171 7.37 -2.08 -27.14
N ARG A 172 6.79 -2.89 -26.28
CA ARG A 172 7.24 -2.99 -24.89
C ARG A 172 8.73 -3.36 -24.78
N GLU A 173 9.16 -4.31 -25.60
CA GLU A 173 10.53 -4.78 -25.66
C GLU A 173 11.49 -3.70 -26.15
N VAL A 174 11.07 -2.89 -27.13
CA VAL A 174 11.85 -1.73 -27.63
C VAL A 174 12.01 -0.67 -26.55
N LEU A 175 10.94 -0.32 -25.86
CA LEU A 175 10.95 0.68 -24.79
C LEU A 175 11.74 0.18 -23.57
N ARG A 176 11.70 -1.11 -23.29
CA ARG A 176 12.51 -1.75 -22.26
C ARG A 176 14.01 -1.73 -22.65
N GLY A 177 14.35 -2.17 -23.85
CA GLY A 177 15.72 -2.19 -24.34
C GLY A 177 16.33 -0.79 -24.38
N LEU A 178 15.58 0.21 -24.83
CA LEU A 178 16.01 1.60 -24.82
C LEU A 178 16.30 2.10 -23.41
N ARG A 179 15.41 1.79 -22.46
CA ARG A 179 15.65 2.10 -21.06
C ARG A 179 16.93 1.46 -20.54
N MET A 180 17.12 0.18 -20.82
CA MET A 180 18.33 -0.55 -20.39
C MET A 180 19.61 0.08 -20.94
N LEU A 181 19.63 0.51 -22.20
CA LEU A 181 20.80 1.20 -22.77
C LEU A 181 21.07 2.57 -22.14
N LEU A 182 20.00 3.32 -21.83
CA LEU A 182 20.09 4.61 -21.10
C LEU A 182 20.64 4.38 -19.68
N ASP A 183 20.12 3.40 -18.98
CA ASP A 183 20.54 3.04 -17.64
C ASP A 183 21.99 2.50 -17.59
N LEU A 184 22.46 1.86 -18.66
CA LEU A 184 23.86 1.43 -18.83
C LEU A 184 24.80 2.60 -19.16
N GLY A 185 24.27 3.78 -19.43
CA GLY A 185 25.05 4.91 -19.92
C GLY A 185 25.61 4.69 -21.33
N LEU A 186 25.09 3.69 -22.05
CA LEU A 186 25.49 3.37 -23.43
C LEU A 186 24.84 4.32 -24.45
N VAL A 187 23.71 4.92 -24.07
CA VAL A 187 23.05 6.02 -24.79
C VAL A 187 22.91 7.19 -23.83
N GLU A 188 23.20 8.39 -24.33
CA GLU A 188 23.11 9.61 -23.52
C GLU A 188 21.68 9.86 -23.05
N HIS A 189 21.54 10.21 -21.79
CA HIS A 189 20.24 10.43 -21.14
C HIS A 189 19.47 11.59 -21.79
N VAL A 190 18.18 11.41 -21.99
CA VAL A 190 17.26 12.42 -22.54
C VAL A 190 16.30 12.89 -21.46
N ARG A 191 16.20 14.20 -21.26
CA ARG A 191 15.22 14.80 -20.34
C ARG A 191 13.79 14.62 -20.86
N GLY A 192 12.86 14.40 -19.96
CA GLY A 192 11.44 14.28 -20.30
C GLY A 192 10.95 12.85 -20.51
N LEU A 193 11.81 11.85 -20.38
CA LEU A 193 11.39 10.45 -20.35
C LEU A 193 10.65 10.14 -19.05
N ARG A 194 9.56 9.40 -19.17
CA ARG A 194 8.77 8.91 -18.04
C ARG A 194 8.94 7.40 -17.94
N TYR A 195 9.14 6.91 -16.73
CA TYR A 195 9.35 5.50 -16.43
C TYR A 195 8.23 4.97 -15.56
N VAL A 196 7.72 3.79 -15.89
CA VAL A 196 6.80 3.02 -15.04
C VAL A 196 7.31 1.59 -15.04
N ASP A 197 7.56 1.05 -13.85
CA ASP A 197 8.23 -0.23 -13.67
C ASP A 197 9.55 -0.31 -14.45
N GLU A 198 9.65 -1.18 -15.44
CA GLU A 198 10.87 -1.43 -16.21
C GLU A 198 10.86 -0.80 -17.62
N ILE A 199 9.87 0.06 -17.91
CA ILE A 199 9.59 0.49 -19.28
C ILE A 199 9.53 2.02 -19.35
N ILE A 200 9.98 2.58 -20.47
CA ILE A 200 9.69 3.97 -20.84
C ILE A 200 8.20 4.02 -21.21
N VAL A 201 7.44 4.92 -20.59
CA VAL A 201 6.03 5.12 -20.90
C VAL A 201 5.85 6.33 -21.79
N VAL A 202 5.23 6.14 -22.95
CA VAL A 202 4.98 7.18 -23.95
C VAL A 202 3.49 7.46 -24.03
N GLU A 203 3.01 8.36 -23.17
CA GLU A 203 1.59 8.74 -23.06
C GLU A 203 1.32 10.21 -23.41
N THR A 204 2.36 11.02 -23.59
CA THR A 204 2.26 12.44 -23.90
C THR A 204 3.13 12.80 -25.08
N GLN A 205 2.83 13.92 -25.74
CA GLN A 205 3.65 14.43 -26.83
C GLN A 205 5.10 14.68 -26.40
N ALA A 206 5.30 15.18 -25.18
CA ALA A 206 6.64 15.42 -24.63
C ALA A 206 7.40 14.09 -24.44
N CYS A 207 6.78 13.05 -23.88
CA CYS A 207 7.39 11.73 -23.73
C CYS A 207 7.69 11.09 -25.09
N TYR A 208 6.82 11.28 -26.08
CA TYR A 208 7.06 10.81 -27.46
C TYR A 208 8.30 11.46 -28.07
N GLN A 209 8.42 12.78 -27.94
CA GLN A 209 9.57 13.52 -28.44
C GLN A 209 10.87 13.07 -27.75
N ALA A 210 10.84 12.90 -26.43
CA ALA A 210 12.00 12.44 -25.66
C ALA A 210 12.41 11.01 -26.05
N ALA A 211 11.48 10.09 -26.22
CA ALA A 211 11.75 8.72 -26.65
C ALA A 211 12.29 8.69 -28.09
N GLY A 212 11.73 9.51 -28.99
CA GLY A 212 12.22 9.68 -30.35
C GLY A 212 13.65 10.25 -30.41
N GLN A 213 13.99 11.21 -29.54
CA GLN A 213 15.34 11.73 -29.40
C GLN A 213 16.32 10.65 -28.92
N ALA A 214 15.93 9.84 -27.93
CA ALA A 214 16.79 8.76 -27.43
C ALA A 214 17.05 7.70 -28.53
N LEU A 215 16.04 7.31 -29.29
CA LEU A 215 16.18 6.41 -30.44
C LEU A 215 17.05 7.02 -31.55
N SER A 216 16.89 8.31 -31.83
CA SER A 216 17.72 9.01 -32.81
C SER A 216 19.18 9.08 -32.41
N ARG A 217 19.47 9.29 -31.12
CA ARG A 217 20.84 9.24 -30.56
C ARG A 217 21.44 7.85 -30.75
N LEU A 218 20.70 6.79 -30.44
CA LEU A 218 21.14 5.41 -30.67
C LEU A 218 21.53 5.20 -32.14
N ILE A 219 20.65 5.60 -33.07
CA ILE A 219 20.87 5.43 -34.51
C ILE A 219 22.09 6.28 -35.01
N SER A 220 22.20 7.53 -34.54
CA SER A 220 23.29 8.43 -34.95
C SER A 220 24.63 7.99 -34.40
N THR A 221 24.66 7.42 -33.20
CA THR A 221 25.90 6.91 -32.58
C THR A 221 26.43 5.67 -33.31
N LEU A 222 25.53 4.90 -33.94
CA LEU A 222 25.86 3.63 -34.59
C LEU A 222 25.29 3.55 -36.02
N PRO A 223 25.96 4.21 -36.99
CA PRO A 223 25.56 4.16 -38.41
C PRO A 223 25.40 2.74 -38.97
N ALA A 224 26.09 1.75 -38.38
CA ALA A 224 26.00 0.35 -38.75
C ALA A 224 24.61 -0.24 -38.56
N LEU A 225 23.74 0.37 -37.68
CA LEU A 225 22.34 -0.01 -37.51
C LEU A 225 21.44 0.53 -38.64
N ASN A 226 21.95 1.27 -39.60
CA ASN A 226 21.13 1.87 -40.65
C ASN A 226 21.40 1.17 -42.01
N ARG A 227 21.11 -0.14 -42.10
CA ARG A 227 21.36 -0.97 -43.28
C ARG A 227 20.08 -1.21 -44.09
N SER A 228 20.15 -0.96 -45.42
CA SER A 228 19.08 -1.30 -46.33
C SER A 228 19.03 -2.83 -46.59
N PRO A 229 17.85 -3.51 -46.63
CA PRO A 229 16.49 -2.96 -46.52
C PRO A 229 15.95 -2.94 -45.07
N ILE A 230 16.78 -3.20 -44.09
CA ILE A 230 16.43 -3.37 -42.66
C ILE A 230 16.32 -2.02 -41.95
N ALA A 231 16.99 -1.00 -42.48
CA ALA A 231 17.16 0.31 -41.85
C ALA A 231 15.93 0.87 -41.08
N PRO A 232 14.70 0.81 -41.62
CA PRO A 232 13.53 1.34 -40.93
C PRO A 232 13.18 0.60 -39.62
N TYR A 233 13.59 -0.66 -39.50
CA TYR A 233 13.26 -1.57 -38.40
C TYR A 233 14.46 -1.91 -37.51
N GLU A 234 15.66 -1.47 -37.88
CA GLU A 234 16.91 -1.83 -37.23
C GLU A 234 16.92 -1.52 -35.73
N PRO A 235 16.44 -0.35 -35.25
CA PRO A 235 16.39 -0.06 -33.83
C PRO A 235 15.50 -1.05 -33.06
N GLU A 236 14.38 -1.48 -33.66
CA GLU A 236 13.50 -2.47 -33.07
C GLU A 236 14.19 -3.82 -32.94
N PHE A 237 14.80 -4.32 -34.00
CA PHE A 237 15.46 -5.62 -34.03
C PHE A 237 16.64 -5.65 -33.07
N PHE A 238 17.46 -4.60 -33.05
CA PHE A 238 18.59 -4.50 -32.15
C PHE A 238 18.18 -4.45 -30.68
N LEU A 239 17.20 -3.61 -30.32
CA LEU A 239 16.73 -3.48 -28.95
C LEU A 239 16.06 -4.75 -28.43
N ARG A 240 15.29 -5.43 -29.29
CA ARG A 240 14.69 -6.72 -28.94
C ARG A 240 15.77 -7.80 -28.74
N TRP A 241 16.70 -7.92 -29.68
CA TRP A 241 17.83 -8.85 -29.55
C TRP A 241 18.61 -8.58 -28.27
N PHE A 242 18.86 -7.32 -27.96
CA PHE A 242 19.56 -6.91 -26.75
C PHE A 242 18.82 -7.36 -25.47
N VAL A 243 17.49 -7.26 -25.44
CA VAL A 243 16.67 -7.71 -24.31
C VAL A 243 16.59 -9.25 -24.25
N GLU A 244 16.33 -9.90 -25.40
CA GLU A 244 16.06 -11.34 -25.46
C GLU A 244 17.30 -12.19 -25.23
N ASN A 245 18.46 -11.77 -25.69
CA ASN A 245 19.69 -12.54 -25.58
C ASN A 245 20.51 -12.23 -24.33
N GLU A 246 20.00 -11.35 -23.47
CA GLU A 246 20.62 -11.04 -22.19
C GLU A 246 22.16 -10.79 -22.30
N VAL A 247 22.62 -10.25 -23.45
CA VAL A 247 24.05 -9.99 -23.78
C VAL A 247 24.73 -9.09 -22.76
N TRP A 248 23.93 -8.34 -22.07
CA TRP A 248 24.34 -7.53 -20.94
C TRP A 248 24.83 -8.35 -19.72
N LYS A 249 24.51 -9.66 -19.63
CA LYS A 249 25.01 -10.54 -18.55
C LYS A 249 26.52 -10.77 -18.63
N GLU A 250 27.12 -10.53 -19.78
CA GLU A 250 28.56 -10.71 -20.01
C GLU A 250 29.40 -9.46 -19.67
N ASP A 251 28.76 -8.38 -19.20
CA ASP A 251 29.43 -7.12 -18.94
C ASP A 251 30.46 -7.21 -17.79
N GLU A 252 31.73 -7.05 -18.12
CA GLU A 252 32.82 -7.00 -17.15
C GLU A 252 32.71 -5.81 -16.17
N VAL A 253 32.06 -4.72 -16.55
CA VAL A 253 31.76 -3.59 -15.63
C VAL A 253 30.86 -4.05 -14.50
N PHE A 254 29.91 -4.91 -14.78
CA PHE A 254 29.11 -5.54 -13.76
C PHE A 254 29.90 -6.50 -12.89
N ARG A 255 30.77 -7.31 -13.50
CA ARG A 255 31.68 -8.21 -12.77
C ARG A 255 32.71 -7.43 -11.97
N GLU A 256 33.19 -6.29 -12.49
CA GLU A 256 34.16 -5.44 -11.80
C GLU A 256 33.51 -4.55 -10.75
N ARG A 257 32.25 -4.11 -10.93
CA ARG A 257 31.45 -3.48 -9.89
C ARG A 257 31.11 -4.48 -8.77
N GLU A 258 30.85 -5.73 -9.09
CA GLU A 258 30.74 -6.81 -8.10
C GLU A 258 32.06 -7.03 -7.35
N ARG A 259 33.22 -6.99 -8.05
CA ARG A 259 34.54 -7.12 -7.42
C ARG A 259 34.95 -5.87 -6.64
N ARG A 260 34.54 -4.68 -7.08
CA ARG A 260 34.74 -3.41 -6.38
C ARG A 260 33.76 -3.18 -5.27
N GLY A 261 32.98 -4.20 -4.87
CA GLY A 261 32.00 -4.18 -3.77
C GLY A 261 32.48 -3.61 -2.42
N GLN A 262 33.51 -2.75 -2.45
CA GLN A 262 34.15 -2.13 -1.31
C GLN A 262 33.64 -0.73 -0.97
N THR A 263 32.76 -0.14 -1.74
CA THR A 263 32.11 1.15 -1.41
C THR A 263 30.59 1.04 -1.50
N ILE A 264 30.04 0.11 -0.75
CA ILE A 264 28.62 0.10 -0.45
C ILE A 264 28.36 1.34 0.39
N ASP A 265 27.34 2.13 0.01
CA ASP A 265 26.89 3.24 0.86
C ASP A 265 26.37 2.69 2.19
N HIS A 266 27.27 2.70 3.16
CA HIS A 266 27.03 2.19 4.51
C HIS A 266 26.60 3.31 5.45
N GLN A 267 25.95 4.35 4.96
CA GLN A 267 25.47 5.40 5.87
C GLN A 267 24.48 4.82 6.87
N PRO A 268 24.74 4.99 8.17
CA PRO A 268 23.79 4.57 9.18
C PRO A 268 22.53 5.44 9.12
N LEU A 269 21.47 4.99 9.74
CA LEU A 269 20.26 5.79 9.88
C LEU A 269 20.58 7.15 10.52
N ARG A 270 20.20 8.23 9.85
CA ARG A 270 20.52 9.61 10.28
C ARG A 270 19.88 9.91 11.64
N ARG A 271 20.69 10.41 12.57
CA ARG A 271 20.22 10.96 13.82
C ARG A 271 19.58 12.34 13.58
N LEU A 272 18.40 12.56 14.13
CA LEU A 272 17.71 13.85 14.11
C LEU A 272 18.13 14.69 15.31
N THR A 273 18.10 16.02 15.18
CA THR A 273 18.21 16.92 16.32
C THR A 273 16.92 16.87 17.16
N ASP A 274 16.98 17.31 18.41
CA ASP A 274 15.79 17.30 19.28
C ASP A 274 14.66 18.18 18.75
N GLU A 275 15.01 19.31 18.10
CA GLU A 275 14.02 20.19 17.47
C GLU A 275 13.35 19.49 16.27
N GLN A 276 14.16 18.89 15.38
CA GLN A 276 13.64 18.13 14.23
C GLN A 276 12.76 16.97 14.70
N LEU A 277 13.19 16.23 15.70
CA LEU A 277 12.44 15.11 16.25
C LEU A 277 11.09 15.57 16.80
N THR A 278 11.07 16.62 17.60
CA THR A 278 9.84 17.18 18.19
C THR A 278 8.85 17.65 17.11
N GLU A 279 9.35 18.36 16.08
CA GLU A 279 8.52 18.78 14.94
C GLU A 279 7.92 17.58 14.21
N ARG A 280 8.73 16.55 13.91
CA ARG A 280 8.29 15.34 13.20
C ARG A 280 7.33 14.49 14.03
N ILE A 281 7.55 14.38 15.34
CA ILE A 281 6.61 13.74 16.26
C ILE A 281 5.25 14.44 16.23
N ALA A 282 5.23 15.77 16.26
CA ALA A 282 3.99 16.53 16.16
C ALA A 282 3.26 16.27 14.81
N GLU A 283 4.01 16.08 13.71
CA GLU A 283 3.44 15.71 12.42
C GLU A 283 2.85 14.29 12.43
N VAL A 284 3.54 13.30 13.01
CA VAL A 284 3.01 11.92 13.17
C VAL A 284 1.72 11.92 14.00
N ARG A 285 1.70 12.68 15.09
CA ARG A 285 0.54 12.77 16.01
C ARG A 285 -0.70 13.41 15.38
N ARG A 286 -0.59 14.13 14.28
CA ARG A 286 -1.74 14.60 13.49
C ARG A 286 -2.50 13.44 12.80
N HIS A 287 -1.85 12.32 12.59
CA HIS A 287 -2.41 11.17 11.89
C HIS A 287 -2.81 10.03 12.83
N VAL A 288 -2.05 9.83 13.90
CA VAL A 288 -2.26 8.74 14.86
C VAL A 288 -2.11 9.27 16.28
N LEU A 289 -3.11 9.00 17.11
CA LEU A 289 -3.11 9.43 18.50
C LEU A 289 -2.27 8.48 19.37
N VAL A 290 -1.03 8.86 19.58
CA VAL A 290 -0.05 8.13 20.40
C VAL A 290 0.77 9.14 21.20
N SER A 291 1.23 8.75 22.39
CA SER A 291 2.05 9.62 23.21
C SER A 291 3.37 9.97 22.51
N GLU A 292 3.86 11.20 22.73
CA GLU A 292 5.17 11.64 22.24
C GLU A 292 6.29 10.70 22.71
N GLU A 293 6.24 10.28 23.97
CA GLU A 293 7.20 9.36 24.57
C GLU A 293 7.27 8.04 23.81
N THR A 294 6.11 7.47 23.41
CA THR A 294 6.09 6.22 22.66
C THR A 294 6.77 6.38 21.30
N ILE A 295 6.50 7.49 20.58
CA ILE A 295 7.15 7.74 19.27
C ILE A 295 8.65 7.96 19.45
N ARG A 296 9.07 8.69 20.49
CA ARG A 296 10.48 8.90 20.82
C ARG A 296 11.20 7.58 21.10
N ARG A 297 10.61 6.69 21.90
CA ARG A 297 11.14 5.34 22.14
C ARG A 297 11.25 4.50 20.89
N ILE A 298 10.26 4.59 19.98
CA ILE A 298 10.30 3.91 18.67
C ILE A 298 11.48 4.46 17.84
N TYR A 299 11.64 5.79 17.79
CA TYR A 299 12.75 6.43 17.09
C TYR A 299 14.10 5.96 17.63
N GLU A 300 14.30 5.99 18.94
CA GLU A 300 15.55 5.56 19.61
C GLU A 300 15.87 4.08 19.31
N ALA A 301 14.86 3.22 19.37
CA ALA A 301 15.02 1.81 19.07
C ALA A 301 15.35 1.59 17.58
N LEU A 302 14.76 2.36 16.66
CA LEU A 302 15.06 2.27 15.21
C LEU A 302 16.48 2.72 14.89
N LEU A 303 17.08 3.62 15.66
CA LEU A 303 18.48 3.98 15.49
C LEU A 303 19.41 2.79 15.72
N THR A 304 19.05 1.89 16.64
CA THR A 304 19.88 0.74 17.03
C THR A 304 19.54 -0.55 16.28
N GLY A 305 18.29 -0.73 15.81
CA GLY A 305 17.89 -2.00 15.21
C GLY A 305 16.45 -2.02 14.68
N HIS A 306 15.90 -3.21 14.69
CA HIS A 306 14.54 -3.48 14.23
C HIS A 306 13.54 -3.35 15.39
N VAL A 307 12.27 -3.08 15.08
CA VAL A 307 11.24 -2.81 16.10
C VAL A 307 9.99 -3.64 15.83
N ILE A 308 9.42 -4.17 16.91
CA ILE A 308 8.09 -4.78 16.90
C ILE A 308 7.18 -3.94 17.81
N LEU A 309 6.11 -3.39 17.22
CA LEU A 309 5.08 -2.66 17.93
C LEU A 309 4.07 -3.67 18.49
N THR A 310 3.99 -3.72 19.81
CA THR A 310 3.05 -4.61 20.52
C THR A 310 1.90 -3.79 21.09
N GLY A 311 0.80 -4.44 21.39
CA GLY A 311 -0.33 -3.78 22.06
C GLY A 311 -1.69 -4.28 21.59
N PRO A 312 -2.75 -3.74 22.17
CA PRO A 312 -4.11 -4.12 21.84
C PRO A 312 -4.46 -3.88 20.37
N PRO A 313 -5.44 -4.60 19.81
CA PRO A 313 -5.92 -4.33 18.46
C PRO A 313 -6.54 -2.93 18.36
N GLY A 314 -6.35 -2.27 17.21
CA GLY A 314 -6.96 -0.96 16.94
C GLY A 314 -6.26 0.25 17.59
N THR A 315 -5.03 0.09 18.10
CA THR A 315 -4.23 1.20 18.64
C THR A 315 -3.39 1.92 17.58
N GLY A 316 -3.57 1.60 16.30
CA GLY A 316 -2.88 2.29 15.21
C GLY A 316 -1.45 1.78 14.94
N LYS A 317 -1.05 0.60 15.44
CA LYS A 317 0.30 0.04 15.25
C LYS A 317 0.74 -0.04 13.79
N THR A 318 -0.12 -0.57 12.93
CA THR A 318 0.17 -0.70 11.49
C THR A 318 0.34 0.65 10.83
N GLU A 319 -0.50 1.63 11.21
CA GLU A 319 -0.39 2.99 10.69
C GLU A 319 0.88 3.68 11.20
N LEU A 320 1.23 3.52 12.48
CA LEU A 320 2.50 3.99 13.03
C LEU A 320 3.70 3.38 12.30
N ALA A 321 3.68 2.07 12.07
CA ALA A 321 4.76 1.37 11.36
C ALA A 321 4.96 1.91 9.93
N ARG A 322 3.92 2.47 9.30
CA ARG A 322 4.00 3.11 7.98
C ARG A 322 4.42 4.58 8.07
N LEU A 323 3.84 5.34 8.98
CA LEU A 323 4.02 6.79 9.05
C LEU A 323 5.36 7.19 9.66
N ILE A 324 5.84 6.47 10.67
CA ILE A 324 7.12 6.79 11.35
C ILE A 324 8.29 6.81 10.36
N PRO A 325 8.53 5.79 9.52
CA PRO A 325 9.59 5.83 8.53
C PRO A 325 9.46 6.98 7.54
N GLU A 326 8.26 7.24 7.07
CA GLU A 326 7.98 8.27 6.07
C GLU A 326 8.21 9.68 6.64
N ILE A 327 7.72 9.96 7.84
CA ILE A 327 7.66 11.31 8.39
C ILE A 327 8.94 11.68 9.13
N LEU A 328 9.46 10.82 10.04
CA LEU A 328 10.57 11.20 10.90
C LEU A 328 11.82 11.58 10.09
N TRP A 329 12.12 10.87 9.02
CA TRP A 329 13.29 11.14 8.19
C TRP A 329 12.97 11.92 6.90
N SER A 330 11.77 12.52 6.78
CA SER A 330 11.44 13.36 5.64
C SER A 330 12.35 14.60 5.57
N GLU A 331 12.62 15.06 4.36
CA GLU A 331 13.38 16.28 4.10
C GLU A 331 12.44 17.37 3.59
N PRO A 332 12.59 18.61 4.05
CA PRO A 332 11.79 19.73 3.54
C PRO A 332 12.09 19.94 2.06
N ALA A 333 11.20 20.63 1.36
CA ALA A 333 11.49 21.13 0.02
C ALA A 333 12.72 22.03 0.06
N GLY A 334 13.66 21.84 -0.86
CA GLY A 334 14.86 22.65 -0.92
C GLY A 334 14.56 24.09 -1.37
N GLU A 335 15.38 25.05 -0.95
CA GLU A 335 15.30 26.46 -1.39
C GLU A 335 15.49 26.60 -2.90
N ASP A 336 16.09 25.60 -3.54
CA ASP A 336 16.32 25.50 -4.99
C ASP A 336 15.09 25.01 -5.77
N GLY A 337 13.94 24.80 -5.10
CA GLY A 337 12.69 24.32 -5.70
C GLY A 337 12.61 22.80 -5.84
N THR A 338 13.55 22.05 -5.24
CA THR A 338 13.43 20.59 -5.17
C THR A 338 12.20 20.18 -4.34
N ALA A 339 11.45 19.19 -4.84
CA ALA A 339 10.27 18.69 -4.15
C ALA A 339 10.61 18.09 -2.77
N ARG A 340 9.70 18.19 -1.81
CA ARG A 340 9.83 17.54 -0.50
C ARG A 340 10.09 16.04 -0.69
N ARG A 341 11.16 15.55 -0.09
CA ARG A 341 11.53 14.13 -0.09
C ARG A 341 10.97 13.45 1.14
N GLY A 342 10.29 12.31 0.97
CA GLY A 342 9.87 11.46 2.08
C GLY A 342 11.07 10.83 2.79
N GLY A 343 10.88 10.32 4.01
CA GLY A 343 11.90 9.56 4.69
C GLY A 343 12.10 8.20 4.01
N TYR A 344 11.52 7.15 4.57
CA TYR A 344 11.57 5.80 3.99
C TYR A 344 10.16 5.36 3.59
N ALA A 345 10.01 4.89 2.36
CA ALA A 345 8.83 4.19 1.93
C ALA A 345 8.71 2.84 2.67
N THR A 346 7.51 2.29 2.75
CA THR A 346 7.28 1.02 3.43
C THR A 346 6.63 -0.01 2.51
N ARG A 347 7.15 -1.23 2.53
CA ARG A 347 6.47 -2.39 1.96
C ARG A 347 5.73 -3.11 3.06
N LEU A 348 4.41 -2.97 3.07
CA LEU A 348 3.54 -3.64 4.03
C LEU A 348 3.20 -5.05 3.54
N VAL A 349 3.43 -6.05 4.39
CA VAL A 349 3.04 -7.44 4.19
C VAL A 349 2.38 -7.99 5.45
N THR A 350 1.35 -8.80 5.29
CA THR A 350 0.67 -9.42 6.43
C THR A 350 1.16 -10.85 6.62
N ALA A 351 1.62 -11.17 7.82
CA ALA A 351 2.09 -12.49 8.15
C ALA A 351 0.94 -13.50 8.18
N THR A 352 1.19 -14.71 7.68
CA THR A 352 0.25 -15.83 7.69
C THR A 352 0.94 -17.11 8.13
N ASP A 353 0.17 -18.07 8.59
CA ASP A 353 0.64 -19.38 9.04
C ASP A 353 1.39 -20.18 7.96
N GLY A 354 1.09 -19.95 6.69
CA GLY A 354 1.76 -20.56 5.54
C GLY A 354 3.14 -19.97 5.20
N TRP A 355 3.68 -19.01 5.98
CA TRP A 355 4.98 -18.43 5.69
C TRP A 355 6.13 -19.42 5.89
N SER A 356 7.07 -19.35 4.97
CA SER A 356 8.29 -20.15 4.97
C SER A 356 9.50 -19.30 4.55
N VAL A 357 10.68 -19.88 4.50
CA VAL A 357 11.91 -19.27 3.95
C VAL A 357 11.65 -18.72 2.55
N HIS A 358 10.91 -19.45 1.70
CA HIS A 358 10.56 -18.99 0.35
C HIS A 358 9.73 -17.73 0.34
N THR A 359 8.88 -17.50 1.36
CA THR A 359 8.05 -16.31 1.44
C THR A 359 8.88 -15.06 1.73
N LEU A 360 9.87 -15.17 2.61
CA LEU A 360 10.72 -14.03 3.00
C LEU A 360 11.98 -13.89 2.16
N LEU A 361 12.69 -14.97 1.90
CA LEU A 361 13.94 -14.93 1.14
C LEU A 361 13.76 -15.23 -0.34
N GLY A 362 12.81 -16.09 -0.66
CA GLY A 362 12.56 -16.51 -2.04
C GLY A 362 13.14 -17.89 -2.36
N GLY A 363 13.09 -18.25 -3.63
CA GLY A 363 13.56 -19.55 -4.12
C GLY A 363 13.01 -19.87 -5.50
N LEU A 364 13.15 -21.12 -5.93
CA LEU A 364 12.63 -21.60 -7.20
C LEU A 364 11.11 -21.82 -7.12
N GLU A 365 10.39 -21.25 -8.07
CA GLU A 365 8.94 -21.43 -8.22
C GLU A 365 8.64 -22.04 -9.59
N PRO A 366 7.87 -23.14 -9.66
CA PRO A 366 7.46 -23.71 -10.95
C PRO A 366 6.41 -22.80 -11.60
N LYS A 367 6.63 -22.43 -12.85
CA LYS A 367 5.71 -21.64 -13.66
C LYS A 367 5.37 -22.38 -14.94
N SER A 368 4.10 -22.53 -15.24
CA SER A 368 3.67 -23.10 -16.50
C SER A 368 3.73 -22.04 -17.60
N ILE A 369 4.56 -22.27 -18.61
CA ILE A 369 4.69 -21.45 -19.82
C ILE A 369 4.46 -22.39 -21.00
N ASP A 370 3.50 -22.12 -21.84
CA ASP A 370 3.14 -22.92 -23.03
C ASP A 370 2.91 -24.41 -22.74
N GLY A 371 2.38 -24.74 -21.55
CA GLY A 371 2.11 -26.11 -21.14
C GLY A 371 3.33 -26.89 -20.63
N GLN A 372 4.50 -26.27 -20.58
CA GLN A 372 5.71 -26.80 -19.96
C GLN A 372 5.98 -26.15 -18.61
N VAL A 373 6.56 -26.91 -17.68
CA VAL A 373 6.94 -26.39 -16.37
C VAL A 373 8.34 -25.83 -16.46
N HIS A 374 8.45 -24.52 -16.26
CA HIS A 374 9.71 -23.80 -16.12
C HIS A 374 9.92 -23.42 -14.66
N TYR A 375 11.15 -23.48 -14.19
CA TYR A 375 11.50 -22.99 -12.86
C TYR A 375 12.03 -21.58 -12.98
N CYS A 376 11.40 -20.63 -12.26
CA CYS A 376 11.86 -19.26 -12.18
C CYS A 376 12.20 -18.89 -10.73
N ILE A 377 13.11 -17.94 -10.56
CA ILE A 377 13.43 -17.44 -9.24
C ILE A 377 12.38 -16.42 -8.84
N ARG A 378 11.84 -16.60 -7.64
CA ARG A 378 10.99 -15.64 -6.96
C ARG A 378 11.70 -15.08 -5.75
N TYR A 379 11.88 -13.78 -5.71
CA TYR A 379 12.40 -13.10 -4.53
C TYR A 379 11.31 -12.96 -3.48
N GLY A 380 11.62 -13.34 -2.25
CA GLY A 380 10.71 -13.18 -1.12
C GLY A 380 10.58 -11.73 -0.66
N HIS A 381 9.69 -11.50 0.30
CA HIS A 381 9.38 -10.14 0.74
C HIS A 381 10.59 -9.38 1.28
N LEU A 382 11.45 -10.01 2.05
CA LEU A 382 12.66 -9.39 2.61
C LEU A 382 13.69 -9.10 1.52
N THR A 383 14.03 -10.10 0.73
CA THR A 383 15.00 -9.99 -0.36
C THR A 383 14.60 -8.93 -1.36
N GLU A 384 13.33 -8.94 -1.79
CA GLU A 384 12.83 -7.96 -2.75
C GLU A 384 12.83 -6.52 -2.19
N THR A 385 12.54 -6.36 -0.89
CA THR A 385 12.58 -5.04 -0.24
C THR A 385 14.00 -4.51 -0.16
N ILE A 386 14.96 -5.35 0.22
CA ILE A 386 16.38 -4.97 0.28
C ILE A 386 16.90 -4.64 -1.11
N ARG A 387 16.60 -5.48 -2.08
CA ARG A 387 17.02 -5.33 -3.48
C ARG A 387 16.59 -3.97 -4.07
N LYS A 388 15.39 -3.52 -3.75
CA LYS A 388 14.85 -2.22 -4.20
C LYS A 388 15.59 -1.00 -3.65
N ASN A 389 16.38 -1.14 -2.60
CA ASN A 389 17.22 -0.06 -2.06
C ASN A 389 18.51 0.17 -2.85
N TRP A 390 18.85 -0.75 -3.75
CA TRP A 390 20.08 -0.66 -4.55
C TRP A 390 19.75 -0.33 -6.01
N LEU A 391 20.70 0.25 -6.71
CA LEU A 391 20.70 0.36 -8.17
C LEU A 391 20.77 -1.04 -8.82
N ALA A 392 20.04 -1.96 -8.24
CA ALA A 392 19.76 -3.23 -8.87
C ALA A 392 18.67 -2.97 -9.91
N ARG A 393 19.00 -3.23 -11.16
CA ARG A 393 18.02 -3.19 -12.23
C ARG A 393 17.04 -4.33 -12.00
N LEU A 394 15.76 -4.02 -12.00
CA LEU A 394 14.70 -5.02 -11.77
C LEU A 394 14.73 -6.15 -12.83
N ASP A 395 15.23 -5.84 -14.02
CA ASP A 395 15.46 -6.76 -15.11
C ASP A 395 16.74 -7.60 -14.95
N ARG A 396 17.62 -7.24 -14.00
CA ARG A 396 18.88 -7.92 -13.69
C ARG A 396 19.00 -8.18 -12.19
N PRO A 397 18.17 -9.05 -11.64
CA PRO A 397 18.09 -9.27 -10.19
C PRO A 397 19.39 -9.78 -9.54
N HIS A 398 20.31 -10.31 -10.30
CA HIS A 398 21.64 -10.75 -9.86
C HIS A 398 22.68 -9.63 -9.83
N LEU A 399 22.35 -8.44 -10.30
CA LEU A 399 23.26 -7.29 -10.31
C LEU A 399 22.83 -6.29 -9.26
N TRP A 400 23.47 -6.36 -8.12
CA TRP A 400 23.29 -5.39 -7.04
C TRP A 400 24.14 -4.16 -7.33
N GLY A 401 23.54 -3.00 -7.30
CA GLY A 401 24.27 -1.74 -7.36
C GLY A 401 25.00 -1.45 -6.05
N ASN A 402 26.09 -0.70 -6.13
CA ASN A 402 26.80 -0.20 -4.95
C ASN A 402 26.28 1.17 -4.50
N GLU A 403 25.40 1.77 -5.28
CA GLU A 403 24.81 3.08 -5.00
C GLU A 403 23.35 2.93 -4.62
N ARG A 404 22.91 3.75 -3.71
CA ARG A 404 21.51 3.81 -3.32
C ARG A 404 20.65 4.45 -4.39
N VAL A 405 19.50 3.89 -4.56
CA VAL A 405 18.46 4.44 -5.43
C VAL A 405 17.39 5.09 -4.55
N SER A 406 16.96 6.28 -4.94
CA SER A 406 15.74 6.85 -4.41
C SER A 406 14.54 6.03 -4.84
N VAL A 407 13.73 5.62 -3.88
CA VAL A 407 12.51 4.85 -4.12
C VAL A 407 11.38 5.82 -4.47
N TYR A 408 10.78 5.61 -5.63
CA TYR A 408 9.59 6.35 -6.05
C TYR A 408 8.36 5.51 -5.77
N GLU A 409 7.51 5.96 -4.86
CA GLU A 409 6.18 5.38 -4.66
C GLU A 409 5.09 6.34 -5.13
N VAL A 410 4.11 5.80 -5.85
CA VAL A 410 2.87 6.52 -6.09
C VAL A 410 2.02 6.33 -4.83
N SER A 411 1.84 7.40 -4.05
CA SER A 411 0.95 7.38 -2.89
C SER A 411 -0.43 6.88 -3.31
N GLN A 412 -0.85 5.71 -2.84
CA GLN A 412 -2.18 5.16 -3.11
C GLN A 412 -3.29 5.97 -2.42
N LEU A 413 -2.95 6.81 -1.44
CA LEU A 413 -3.93 7.53 -0.62
C LEU A 413 -4.68 8.63 -1.39
N ASN A 414 -4.14 9.23 -2.44
CA ASN A 414 -4.85 10.26 -3.20
C ASN A 414 -4.51 10.33 -4.71
N GLY A 415 -3.75 9.42 -5.27
CA GLY A 415 -3.52 9.33 -6.72
C GLY A 415 -2.79 10.51 -7.37
N ARG A 416 -2.22 11.47 -6.62
CA ARG A 416 -1.81 12.76 -7.17
C ARG A 416 -0.34 13.15 -7.06
N GLU A 417 0.46 12.56 -6.18
CA GLU A 417 1.87 12.96 -6.05
C GLU A 417 2.81 11.75 -6.02
N LYS A 418 3.74 11.74 -6.95
CA LYS A 418 4.92 10.88 -6.86
C LYS A 418 5.84 11.50 -5.83
N ARG A 419 6.12 10.77 -4.75
CA ARG A 419 7.10 11.19 -3.74
C ARG A 419 8.37 10.37 -3.91
N GLU A 420 9.50 11.05 -3.80
CA GLU A 420 10.81 10.44 -3.71
C GLU A 420 11.11 10.08 -2.25
N PHE A 421 11.64 8.89 -2.01
CA PHE A 421 12.01 8.40 -0.68
C PHE A 421 13.50 8.07 -0.62
N GLN A 422 14.09 8.11 0.57
CA GLN A 422 15.49 7.78 0.79
C GLN A 422 15.79 6.29 0.68
N GLY A 423 14.80 5.44 0.88
CA GLY A 423 14.88 3.99 0.79
C GLY A 423 13.55 3.32 1.08
N LEU A 424 13.56 1.99 1.12
CA LEU A 424 12.38 1.14 1.36
C LEU A 424 12.61 0.24 2.56
N TRP A 425 11.69 0.28 3.54
CA TRP A 425 11.68 -0.59 4.70
C TRP A 425 10.61 -1.65 4.61
N LEU A 426 10.78 -2.75 5.33
CA LEU A 426 9.80 -3.83 5.40
C LEU A 426 8.92 -3.66 6.64
N VAL A 427 7.60 -3.65 6.45
CA VAL A 427 6.62 -3.70 7.53
C VAL A 427 5.92 -5.04 7.49
N ILE A 428 6.01 -5.81 8.57
CA ILE A 428 5.35 -7.11 8.72
C ILE A 428 4.21 -6.95 9.72
N ASP A 429 3.00 -6.94 9.20
CA ASP A 429 1.80 -6.83 10.04
C ASP A 429 1.38 -8.20 10.58
N GLU A 430 0.85 -8.22 11.81
CA GLU A 430 0.44 -9.44 12.53
C GLU A 430 1.56 -10.49 12.64
N PHE A 431 2.74 -10.05 12.99
CA PHE A 431 4.00 -10.78 13.03
C PHE A 431 3.90 -12.17 13.71
N ASN A 432 3.04 -12.31 14.70
CA ASN A 432 2.80 -13.56 15.45
C ASN A 432 1.95 -14.59 14.70
N ARG A 433 1.37 -14.26 13.55
CA ARG A 433 0.58 -15.25 12.77
C ARG A 433 1.45 -16.17 11.93
N ALA A 434 2.71 -15.83 11.71
CA ALA A 434 3.63 -16.67 10.94
C ALA A 434 4.63 -17.38 11.87
N PRO A 435 5.15 -18.52 11.47
CA PRO A 435 6.31 -19.15 12.10
C PRO A 435 7.59 -18.37 11.71
N ILE A 436 7.72 -17.16 12.22
CA ILE A 436 8.72 -16.15 11.78
C ILE A 436 10.15 -16.66 11.92
N ASP A 437 10.47 -17.40 12.98
CA ASP A 437 11.80 -17.98 13.17
C ASP A 437 12.19 -18.89 12.01
N LEU A 438 11.24 -19.71 11.55
CA LEU A 438 11.45 -20.58 10.38
C LEU A 438 11.49 -19.76 9.08
N ALA A 439 10.63 -18.76 8.94
CA ALA A 439 10.53 -17.97 7.73
C ALA A 439 11.75 -17.06 7.51
N LEU A 440 12.34 -16.52 8.58
CA LEU A 440 13.57 -15.74 8.50
C LEU A 440 14.80 -16.61 8.21
N GLY A 441 14.82 -17.87 8.68
CA GLY A 441 15.91 -18.82 8.39
C GLY A 441 17.30 -18.19 8.57
N GLU A 442 18.12 -18.23 7.53
CA GLU A 442 19.48 -17.69 7.52
C GLU A 442 19.53 -16.15 7.71
N ALA A 443 18.49 -15.42 7.36
CA ALA A 443 18.42 -13.99 7.56
C ALA A 443 18.50 -13.60 9.05
N MET A 444 18.18 -14.52 9.96
CA MET A 444 18.35 -14.31 11.40
C MET A 444 19.80 -13.92 11.76
N THR A 445 20.78 -14.49 11.11
CA THR A 445 22.20 -14.16 11.37
C THR A 445 22.55 -12.80 10.79
N THR A 446 22.07 -12.50 9.60
CA THR A 446 22.29 -11.21 8.91
C THR A 446 21.69 -10.03 9.68
N LEU A 447 20.53 -10.23 10.30
CA LEU A 447 19.83 -9.20 11.08
C LEU A 447 20.47 -8.94 12.46
N SER A 448 21.46 -9.72 12.89
CA SER A 448 22.08 -9.55 14.22
C SER A 448 23.15 -8.45 14.34
N GLY A 449 23.49 -7.76 13.31
CA GLY A 449 24.11 -6.43 13.43
C GLY A 449 25.63 -6.35 13.44
N ASP A 450 26.39 -7.42 13.69
CA ASP A 450 27.78 -7.18 14.08
C ASP A 450 28.85 -7.36 13.00
N ASN A 451 28.70 -8.10 11.90
CA ASN A 451 29.81 -8.19 10.93
C ASN A 451 29.52 -8.68 9.49
N ALA A 452 28.36 -9.19 9.17
CA ALA A 452 28.09 -9.65 7.82
C ALA A 452 26.67 -9.24 7.39
N HIS A 453 26.52 -8.00 7.02
CA HIS A 453 25.23 -7.44 6.58
C HIS A 453 24.88 -7.87 5.15
N THR A 454 25.04 -9.15 4.82
CA THR A 454 24.70 -9.69 3.51
C THR A 454 23.75 -10.87 3.64
N LEU A 455 22.72 -10.86 2.81
CA LEU A 455 21.84 -12.03 2.63
C LEU A 455 22.38 -12.89 1.49
N HIS A 456 22.50 -14.17 1.72
CA HIS A 456 22.87 -15.13 0.71
C HIS A 456 21.61 -15.56 -0.07
N VAL A 457 21.45 -15.07 -1.28
CA VAL A 457 20.22 -15.26 -2.06
C VAL A 457 20.47 -16.02 -3.35
N LEU A 458 19.51 -16.86 -3.73
CA LEU A 458 19.55 -17.56 -5.01
C LEU A 458 19.19 -16.60 -6.14
N THR A 459 20.04 -16.56 -7.16
CA THR A 459 19.86 -15.82 -8.42
C THR A 459 19.97 -16.76 -9.61
N ASP A 460 19.69 -16.30 -10.82
CA ASP A 460 19.82 -17.11 -12.04
C ASP A 460 21.24 -17.65 -12.25
N ASP A 461 22.25 -16.95 -11.74
CA ASP A 461 23.66 -17.33 -11.81
C ASP A 461 24.16 -18.09 -10.57
N GLY A 462 23.27 -18.58 -9.72
CA GLY A 462 23.58 -19.23 -8.45
C GLY A 462 23.42 -18.33 -7.23
N TYR A 463 24.03 -18.72 -6.12
CA TYR A 463 23.94 -17.94 -4.89
C TYR A 463 24.82 -16.69 -4.95
N ARG A 464 24.27 -15.56 -4.50
CA ARG A 464 24.92 -14.25 -4.44
C ARG A 464 24.68 -13.56 -3.12
N ASP A 465 25.62 -12.74 -2.72
CA ASP A 465 25.55 -11.91 -1.53
C ASP A 465 24.82 -10.58 -1.82
N LEU A 466 23.66 -10.39 -1.20
CA LEU A 466 22.88 -9.15 -1.25
C LEU A 466 23.19 -8.30 -0.02
N PRO A 467 23.87 -7.14 -0.18
CA PRO A 467 24.21 -6.29 0.96
C PRO A 467 22.95 -5.69 1.62
N LEU A 468 22.94 -5.68 2.96
CA LEU A 468 21.90 -5.05 3.74
C LEU A 468 22.26 -3.57 3.97
N PRO A 469 21.46 -2.57 3.54
CA PRO A 469 21.74 -1.18 3.87
C PRO A 469 21.74 -0.95 5.39
N ARG A 470 22.70 -0.21 5.91
CA ARG A 470 22.82 0.03 7.36
C ARG A 470 21.64 0.77 7.97
N ASP A 471 20.92 1.54 7.17
CA ASP A 471 19.71 2.25 7.56
C ASP A 471 18.41 1.48 7.22
N PHE A 472 18.52 0.25 6.69
CA PHE A 472 17.36 -0.62 6.48
C PHE A 472 16.79 -1.09 7.83
N ARG A 473 15.47 -1.02 7.95
CA ARG A 473 14.76 -1.50 9.16
C ARG A 473 13.59 -2.40 8.79
N ILE A 474 13.30 -3.31 9.71
CA ILE A 474 12.06 -4.09 9.72
C ILE A 474 11.23 -3.58 10.89
N LEU A 475 9.98 -3.25 10.61
CA LEU A 475 8.99 -3.00 11.65
C LEU A 475 7.96 -4.14 11.65
N GLY A 476 7.76 -4.74 12.81
CA GLY A 476 6.69 -5.70 13.02
C GLY A 476 5.53 -5.09 13.79
N THR A 477 4.31 -5.61 13.59
CA THR A 477 3.20 -5.35 14.51
C THR A 477 2.73 -6.66 15.13
N LEU A 478 2.30 -6.59 16.38
CA LEU A 478 1.88 -7.76 17.13
C LEU A 478 0.70 -7.41 18.05
N ASN A 479 -0.32 -8.25 18.06
CA ASN A 479 -1.44 -8.09 18.96
C ASN A 479 -1.19 -8.76 20.31
N SER A 480 -1.13 -7.97 21.39
CA SER A 480 -0.78 -8.45 22.73
C SER A 480 -1.81 -9.40 23.38
N PHE A 481 -3.01 -9.47 22.82
CA PHE A 481 -4.06 -10.37 23.33
C PHE A 481 -3.85 -11.83 22.97
N ASP A 482 -3.02 -12.10 21.98
CA ASP A 482 -2.63 -13.46 21.62
C ASP A 482 -1.46 -13.91 22.52
N ARG A 483 -1.62 -13.85 23.85
CA ARG A 483 -0.59 -14.21 24.83
C ARG A 483 0.05 -15.58 24.59
N ASN A 484 -0.70 -16.51 24.04
CA ASN A 484 -0.19 -17.84 23.69
C ASN A 484 0.89 -17.78 22.59
N TYR A 485 0.91 -16.74 21.77
CA TYR A 485 1.90 -16.56 20.70
C TYR A 485 3.16 -15.82 21.18
N LEU A 486 3.09 -14.97 22.22
CA LEU A 486 4.28 -14.34 22.80
C LEU A 486 5.28 -15.37 23.36
N ASN A 487 4.77 -16.49 23.84
CA ASN A 487 5.60 -17.62 24.29
C ASN A 487 6.23 -18.40 23.13
N GLN A 488 5.80 -18.17 21.89
CA GLN A 488 6.33 -18.83 20.69
C GLN A 488 7.42 -18.00 19.99
N ILE A 489 7.62 -16.74 20.38
CA ILE A 489 8.70 -15.91 19.85
C ILE A 489 10.01 -16.35 20.52
N SER A 490 10.96 -16.79 19.70
CA SER A 490 12.25 -17.26 20.20
C SER A 490 13.06 -16.16 20.90
N GLU A 491 13.92 -16.56 21.83
CA GLU A 491 14.88 -15.64 22.44
C GLU A 491 15.83 -15.03 21.40
N ALA A 492 16.05 -15.72 20.30
CA ALA A 492 16.85 -15.22 19.19
C ALA A 492 16.20 -14.01 18.51
N LEU A 493 14.89 -14.01 18.30
CA LEU A 493 14.13 -12.85 17.79
C LEU A 493 14.10 -11.71 18.82
N LYS A 494 13.88 -12.00 20.09
CA LYS A 494 13.85 -10.99 21.15
C LYS A 494 15.15 -10.19 21.27
N ARG A 495 16.27 -10.79 20.90
CA ARG A 495 17.59 -10.10 20.89
C ARG A 495 17.79 -9.18 19.67
N ARG A 496 17.01 -9.36 18.60
CA ARG A 496 17.17 -8.62 17.32
C ARG A 496 16.14 -7.52 17.12
N PHE A 497 15.05 -7.60 17.86
CA PHE A 497 13.94 -6.66 17.77
C PHE A 497 13.70 -6.02 19.13
N ALA A 498 13.58 -4.70 19.16
CA ALA A 498 13.04 -4.00 20.32
C ALA A 498 11.51 -4.13 20.31
N PHE A 499 10.94 -4.53 21.44
CA PHE A 499 9.49 -4.64 21.62
C PHE A 499 8.96 -3.39 22.30
N ILE A 500 8.14 -2.61 21.61
CA ILE A 500 7.59 -1.36 22.14
C ILE A 500 6.07 -1.47 22.20
N GLU A 501 5.54 -1.27 23.40
CA GLU A 501 4.10 -1.33 23.62
C GLU A 501 3.45 -0.01 23.20
N VAL A 502 2.42 -0.11 22.34
CA VAL A 502 1.56 0.97 21.89
C VAL A 502 0.20 0.81 22.57
N LEU A 503 -0.03 1.62 23.58
CA LEU A 503 -1.27 1.60 24.34
C LEU A 503 -2.35 2.49 23.71
N PRO A 504 -3.63 2.21 24.00
CA PRO A 504 -4.70 3.15 23.68
C PRO A 504 -4.47 4.50 24.37
N PRO A 505 -5.01 5.58 23.81
CA PRO A 505 -4.98 6.88 24.48
C PRO A 505 -5.59 6.82 25.86
N GLY A 506 -4.98 7.53 26.81
CA GLY A 506 -5.55 7.75 28.14
C GLY A 506 -6.67 8.79 28.11
N ARG A 507 -7.34 9.02 29.24
CA ARG A 507 -8.41 10.03 29.34
C ARG A 507 -7.89 11.46 29.21
N ASP A 508 -6.62 11.70 29.49
CA ASP A 508 -5.91 12.95 29.24
C ASP A 508 -5.94 13.36 27.75
N GLN A 509 -5.98 12.39 26.87
CA GLN A 509 -6.09 12.58 25.42
C GLN A 509 -7.52 12.36 24.90
N GLY A 510 -8.49 12.16 25.79
CA GLY A 510 -9.84 11.78 25.43
C GLY A 510 -10.54 12.76 24.48
N ARG A 511 -10.32 14.07 24.64
CA ARG A 511 -10.91 15.10 23.75
C ARG A 511 -10.35 15.02 22.33
N GLU A 512 -9.04 14.79 22.19
CA GLU A 512 -8.41 14.64 20.88
C GLU A 512 -8.87 13.35 20.21
N GLU A 513 -9.00 12.26 20.98
CA GLU A 513 -9.50 11.00 20.49
C GLU A 513 -10.95 11.12 20.01
N GLN A 514 -11.82 11.77 20.76
CA GLN A 514 -13.20 12.02 20.35
C GLN A 514 -13.28 12.77 19.01
N LYS A 515 -12.46 13.81 18.81
CA LYS A 515 -12.41 14.54 17.53
C LYS A 515 -12.04 13.63 16.36
N ILE A 516 -11.01 12.81 16.51
CA ILE A 516 -10.58 11.87 15.46
C ILE A 516 -11.69 10.85 15.18
N VAL A 517 -12.31 10.32 16.22
CA VAL A 517 -13.42 9.34 16.11
C VAL A 517 -14.60 9.95 15.36
N LEU A 518 -15.02 11.17 15.73
CA LEU A 518 -16.11 11.89 15.09
C LEU A 518 -15.78 12.19 13.62
N GLN A 519 -14.58 12.69 13.34
CA GLN A 519 -14.13 12.97 11.98
C GLN A 519 -14.20 11.73 11.08
N LYS A 520 -13.66 10.60 11.55
CA LYS A 520 -13.66 9.35 10.79
C LYS A 520 -15.06 8.74 10.62
N ALA A 521 -15.89 8.83 11.66
CA ALA A 521 -17.25 8.32 11.60
C ALA A 521 -18.13 9.15 10.65
N LEU A 522 -18.03 10.46 10.70
CA LEU A 522 -18.76 11.36 9.79
C LEU A 522 -18.30 11.22 8.35
N GLY A 523 -16.98 11.19 8.09
CA GLY A 523 -16.45 10.95 6.76
C GLY A 523 -16.93 9.63 6.15
N ALA A 524 -17.08 8.59 6.97
CA ALA A 524 -17.67 7.33 6.49
C ALA A 524 -19.17 7.48 6.13
N CYS A 525 -19.94 8.25 6.91
CA CYS A 525 -21.34 8.53 6.59
C CYS A 525 -21.49 9.38 5.32
N GLU A 526 -20.58 10.31 5.08
CA GLU A 526 -20.50 11.07 3.83
C GLU A 526 -20.23 10.17 2.62
N HIS A 527 -19.26 9.26 2.73
CA HIS A 527 -18.95 8.30 1.66
C HIS A 527 -20.12 7.34 1.35
N LEU A 528 -20.95 7.05 2.34
CA LEU A 528 -22.16 6.25 2.16
C LEU A 528 -23.34 7.09 1.59
N GLY A 529 -23.15 8.39 1.37
CA GLY A 529 -24.21 9.29 0.93
C GLY A 529 -25.28 9.57 1.98
N LEU A 530 -25.01 9.28 3.27
CA LEU A 530 -25.93 9.52 4.38
C LEU A 530 -25.83 10.95 4.94
N LEU A 531 -24.73 11.63 4.65
CA LEU A 531 -24.50 13.04 4.96
C LEU A 531 -23.95 13.72 3.70
N PRO A 532 -24.27 14.99 3.45
CA PRO A 532 -23.74 15.72 2.31
C PRO A 532 -22.22 15.89 2.47
N GLY A 533 -21.48 15.78 1.36
CA GLY A 533 -20.07 16.13 1.31
C GLY A 533 -19.84 17.62 1.59
N ARG A 534 -18.57 18.05 1.75
CA ARG A 534 -18.22 19.45 2.10
C ARG A 534 -18.85 20.50 1.18
N ASP A 535 -19.13 20.13 -0.08
CA ASP A 535 -19.72 21.00 -1.11
C ASP A 535 -21.16 20.55 -1.51
N GLY A 536 -21.79 19.68 -0.70
CA GLY A 536 -23.11 19.12 -1.03
C GLY A 536 -24.28 20.05 -0.76
N ASP A 537 -25.29 20.01 -1.62
CA ASP A 537 -26.55 20.69 -1.42
C ASP A 537 -27.40 19.97 -0.35
N PHE A 538 -27.69 20.65 0.76
CA PHE A 538 -28.46 20.15 1.89
C PHE A 538 -29.98 20.11 1.61
N SER A 539 -30.45 20.73 0.53
CA SER A 539 -31.89 20.87 0.25
C SER A 539 -32.63 19.55 0.05
N THR A 540 -31.91 18.48 -0.30
CA THR A 540 -32.48 17.14 -0.54
C THR A 540 -32.40 16.21 0.67
N TRP A 541 -31.81 16.68 1.79
CA TRP A 541 -31.55 15.86 2.95
C TRP A 541 -32.69 15.97 3.98
N ARG A 542 -33.02 14.83 4.61
CA ARG A 542 -34.04 14.79 5.67
C ARG A 542 -33.56 15.34 7.01
N ILE A 543 -32.26 15.64 7.14
CA ILE A 543 -31.65 16.17 8.33
C ILE A 543 -31.38 17.65 8.09
N PRO A 544 -31.93 18.57 8.89
CA PRO A 544 -31.69 19.99 8.78
C PRO A 544 -30.20 20.36 8.91
N GLU A 545 -29.78 21.35 8.14
CA GLU A 545 -28.40 21.84 8.10
C GLU A 545 -27.95 22.32 9.50
N GLY A 546 -26.74 21.92 9.93
CA GLY A 546 -26.12 22.37 11.19
C GLY A 546 -26.61 21.67 12.45
N GLU A 547 -27.57 20.74 12.35
CA GLU A 547 -28.20 20.14 13.52
C GLU A 547 -27.47 18.92 14.09
N PHE A 548 -26.58 18.29 13.31
CA PHE A 548 -25.89 17.09 13.75
C PHE A 548 -24.54 17.41 14.42
N LEU A 549 -23.66 18.11 13.74
CA LEU A 549 -22.32 18.46 14.24
C LEU A 549 -21.71 19.60 13.41
N TYR A 550 -21.01 20.55 14.06
CA TYR A 550 -20.16 21.52 13.36
C TYR A 550 -18.91 20.83 12.82
N ARG A 551 -18.67 20.99 11.53
CA ARG A 551 -17.59 20.28 10.84
C ARG A 551 -16.23 20.92 10.96
N SER A 552 -16.16 22.24 11.15
CA SER A 552 -14.89 22.97 11.17
C SER A 552 -13.99 22.58 12.34
N ASP A 553 -14.57 22.27 13.48
CA ASP A 553 -13.87 21.96 14.72
C ASP A 553 -14.39 20.70 15.43
N TYR A 554 -15.39 20.02 14.82
CA TYR A 554 -16.07 18.84 15.40
C TYR A 554 -16.71 19.11 16.76
N THR A 555 -17.23 20.31 16.94
CA THR A 555 -18.05 20.68 18.11
C THR A 555 -19.53 20.46 17.83
N TRP A 556 -20.32 20.22 18.91
CA TRP A 556 -21.72 19.94 18.78
C TRP A 556 -22.53 21.22 18.51
N GLY A 557 -23.45 21.15 17.57
CA GLY A 557 -24.41 22.21 17.31
C GLY A 557 -25.37 22.40 18.49
N SER A 558 -25.84 23.63 18.69
CA SER A 558 -26.71 23.99 19.83
C SER A 558 -28.07 23.29 19.82
N THR A 559 -28.49 22.68 18.73
CA THR A 559 -29.86 22.18 18.50
C THR A 559 -30.02 20.66 18.74
N TYR A 560 -28.93 19.86 18.75
CA TYR A 560 -29.03 18.39 18.87
C TYR A 560 -28.40 17.80 20.13
N GLN A 561 -29.00 18.14 21.25
CA GLN A 561 -28.62 17.59 22.56
C GLN A 561 -28.79 16.07 22.67
N GLN A 562 -29.67 15.44 21.87
CA GLN A 562 -29.88 13.99 21.93
C GLN A 562 -28.74 13.21 21.30
N VAL A 563 -28.26 13.61 20.14
CA VAL A 563 -27.10 12.98 19.46
C VAL A 563 -25.86 13.13 20.32
N GLN A 564 -25.64 14.34 20.87
CA GLN A 564 -24.52 14.61 21.77
C GLN A 564 -24.61 13.73 23.02
N ARG A 565 -25.77 13.68 23.68
CA ARG A 565 -25.99 12.82 24.86
C ARG A 565 -25.75 11.34 24.55
N ALA A 566 -26.27 10.84 23.43
CA ALA A 566 -26.06 9.46 23.01
C ALA A 566 -24.56 9.16 22.76
N PHE A 567 -23.84 10.06 22.09
CA PHE A 567 -22.41 9.94 21.90
C PHE A 567 -21.66 9.93 23.24
N GLU A 568 -21.94 10.89 24.13
CA GLU A 568 -21.29 10.98 25.45
C GLU A 568 -21.57 9.75 26.32
N GLN A 569 -22.80 9.24 26.29
CA GLN A 569 -23.17 8.00 27.02
C GLN A 569 -22.41 6.79 26.44
N LEU A 570 -22.37 6.65 25.10
CA LEU A 570 -21.60 5.58 24.45
C LEU A 570 -20.13 5.69 24.81
N TRP A 571 -19.57 6.90 24.79
CA TRP A 571 -18.18 7.14 25.13
C TRP A 571 -17.85 6.72 26.55
N ARG A 572 -18.68 7.10 27.55
CA ARG A 572 -18.49 6.66 28.94
C ARG A 572 -18.55 5.15 29.08
N VAL A 573 -19.51 4.49 28.42
CA VAL A 573 -19.57 3.01 28.41
C VAL A 573 -18.28 2.43 27.82
N PHE A 574 -17.80 3.00 26.73
CA PHE A 574 -16.56 2.57 26.10
C PHE A 574 -15.35 2.76 27.01
N GLU A 575 -15.22 3.89 27.71
CA GLU A 575 -14.17 4.13 28.69
C GLU A 575 -14.22 3.17 29.87
N VAL A 576 -15.41 2.83 30.36
CA VAL A 576 -15.58 1.84 31.43
C VAL A 576 -15.18 0.44 30.95
N ILE A 577 -15.53 0.08 29.74
CA ILE A 577 -15.07 -1.18 29.13
C ILE A 577 -13.55 -1.19 29.00
N ARG A 578 -12.95 -0.06 28.65
CA ARG A 578 -11.48 0.09 28.54
C ARG A 578 -10.73 -0.17 29.83
N VAL A 579 -11.35 0.03 30.99
CA VAL A 579 -10.71 -0.28 32.28
C VAL A 579 -10.21 -1.72 32.30
N TYR A 580 -11.03 -2.65 31.79
CA TYR A 580 -10.72 -4.08 31.80
C TYR A 580 -10.28 -4.63 30.47
N ARG A 581 -10.74 -4.00 29.37
CA ARG A 581 -10.43 -4.41 28.02
C ARG A 581 -9.82 -3.24 27.26
N ARG A 582 -8.49 -3.20 27.14
CA ARG A 582 -7.78 -2.13 26.45
C ARG A 582 -8.14 -2.09 24.97
N LEU A 583 -9.24 -1.42 24.64
CA LEU A 583 -9.73 -1.23 23.27
C LEU A 583 -9.05 -0.01 22.64
N GLY A 584 -8.63 -0.11 21.38
CA GLY A 584 -8.00 0.98 20.66
C GLY A 584 -9.00 1.97 20.05
N THR A 585 -8.49 3.06 19.50
CA THR A 585 -9.27 4.09 18.82
C THR A 585 -10.06 3.55 17.62
N ALA A 586 -9.55 2.52 16.94
CA ALA A 586 -10.25 1.89 15.81
C ALA A 586 -11.59 1.26 16.23
N GLN A 587 -11.68 0.69 17.44
CA GLN A 587 -12.96 0.16 17.98
C GLN A 587 -13.93 1.30 18.29
N ALA A 588 -13.44 2.43 18.83
CA ALA A 588 -14.27 3.61 19.06
C ALA A 588 -14.81 4.16 17.71
N ILE A 589 -13.96 4.24 16.69
CA ILE A 589 -14.38 4.63 15.33
C ILE A 589 -15.45 3.68 14.79
N ALA A 590 -15.27 2.38 14.94
CA ALA A 590 -16.25 1.37 14.48
C ALA A 590 -17.60 1.52 15.19
N LEU A 591 -17.58 1.72 16.52
CA LEU A 591 -18.77 1.96 17.32
C LEU A 591 -19.52 3.22 16.88
N VAL A 592 -18.85 4.35 16.83
CA VAL A 592 -19.48 5.65 16.53
C VAL A 592 -19.94 5.68 15.07
N ARG A 593 -19.13 5.12 14.14
CA ARG A 593 -19.55 4.96 12.74
C ARG A 593 -20.82 4.15 12.60
N LEU A 594 -20.92 3.01 13.28
CA LEU A 594 -22.11 2.18 13.21
C LEU A 594 -23.29 2.85 13.89
N LEU A 595 -23.08 3.53 15.03
CA LEU A 595 -24.12 4.31 15.72
C LEU A 595 -24.71 5.36 14.77
N PHE A 596 -23.86 6.19 14.16
CA PHE A 596 -24.29 7.26 13.28
C PHE A 596 -24.93 6.72 12.00
N THR A 597 -24.35 5.70 11.38
CA THR A 597 -24.92 5.07 10.18
C THR A 597 -26.34 4.56 10.45
N LYS A 598 -26.53 3.79 11.54
CA LYS A 598 -27.86 3.26 11.90
C LYS A 598 -28.82 4.36 12.31
N ALA A 599 -28.35 5.38 13.05
CA ALA A 599 -29.18 6.52 13.43
C ALA A 599 -29.68 7.30 12.21
N LEU A 600 -28.81 7.58 11.25
CA LEU A 600 -29.15 8.29 10.01
C LEU A 600 -30.13 7.49 9.14
N LEU A 601 -29.94 6.18 9.02
CA LEU A 601 -30.87 5.30 8.30
C LEU A 601 -32.25 5.18 8.96
N ARG A 602 -32.33 5.40 10.26
CA ARG A 602 -33.55 5.30 11.08
C ARG A 602 -34.00 6.64 11.63
N TRP A 603 -33.57 7.76 11.05
CA TRP A 603 -33.68 9.12 11.60
C TRP A 603 -35.11 9.48 12.05
N GLU A 604 -36.13 9.12 11.28
CA GLU A 604 -37.50 9.37 11.57
C GLU A 604 -38.03 8.70 12.92
N ARG A 605 -37.28 7.70 13.39
CA ARG A 605 -37.59 6.96 14.62
C ARG A 605 -36.76 7.40 15.82
N MET A 606 -35.72 8.25 15.57
CA MET A 606 -34.75 8.67 16.60
C MET A 606 -35.26 9.85 17.45
N GLY A 607 -36.57 9.88 17.76
CA GLY A 607 -37.21 11.01 18.43
C GLY A 607 -37.04 11.09 19.95
N ASP A 608 -36.58 10.01 20.61
CA ASP A 608 -36.46 9.97 22.07
C ASP A 608 -35.18 9.26 22.55
N ASP A 609 -34.86 9.47 23.84
CA ASP A 609 -33.67 8.88 24.47
C ASP A 609 -33.75 7.34 24.56
N GLN A 610 -34.93 6.73 24.52
CA GLN A 610 -35.08 5.28 24.59
C GLN A 610 -34.66 4.61 23.29
N GLU A 611 -34.97 5.21 22.14
CA GLU A 611 -34.54 4.69 20.84
C GLU A 611 -33.01 4.81 20.70
N TRP A 612 -32.39 5.89 21.19
CA TRP A 612 -30.95 6.01 21.25
C TRP A 612 -30.30 4.97 22.16
N GLN A 613 -30.88 4.66 23.32
CA GLN A 613 -30.36 3.60 24.20
C GLN A 613 -30.49 2.21 23.58
N LYS A 614 -31.60 1.90 22.89
CA LYS A 614 -31.75 0.64 22.16
C LYS A 614 -30.72 0.51 21.05
N LEU A 615 -30.50 1.59 20.31
CA LEU A 615 -29.50 1.62 19.24
C LEU A 615 -28.08 1.46 19.78
N MET A 616 -27.75 2.11 20.89
CA MET A 616 -26.47 1.96 21.57
C MET A 616 -26.21 0.52 22.03
N ASP A 617 -27.23 -0.13 22.63
CA ASP A 617 -27.17 -1.51 23.07
C ASP A 617 -26.92 -2.47 21.90
N GLU A 618 -27.62 -2.26 20.77
CA GLU A 618 -27.44 -3.00 19.53
C GLU A 618 -25.99 -2.83 19.00
N VAL A 619 -25.51 -1.59 18.92
CA VAL A 619 -24.17 -1.29 18.38
C VAL A 619 -23.04 -1.86 19.24
N LEU A 620 -23.18 -1.78 20.57
CA LEU A 620 -22.19 -2.38 21.48
C LEU A 620 -22.19 -3.92 21.37
N CYS A 621 -23.36 -4.53 21.19
CA CYS A 621 -23.46 -5.96 20.94
C CYS A 621 -22.80 -6.38 19.63
N ASP A 622 -22.99 -5.59 18.57
CA ASP A 622 -22.46 -5.91 17.23
C ASP A 622 -20.94 -5.73 17.10
N VAL A 623 -20.35 -4.77 17.84
CA VAL A 623 -18.95 -4.38 17.65
C VAL A 623 -18.03 -4.90 18.74
N ILE A 624 -18.46 -4.91 20.00
CA ILE A 624 -17.57 -5.15 21.15
C ILE A 624 -17.89 -6.43 21.92
N ALA A 625 -19.15 -6.86 21.98
CA ALA A 625 -19.57 -7.90 22.93
C ALA A 625 -18.68 -9.15 22.88
N ASP A 626 -18.36 -9.66 21.70
CA ASP A 626 -17.53 -10.87 21.54
C ASP A 626 -16.11 -10.70 22.10
N GLN A 627 -15.58 -9.46 22.08
CA GLN A 627 -14.27 -9.15 22.65
C GLN A 627 -14.27 -9.18 24.20
N LEU A 628 -15.45 -9.11 24.83
CA LEU A 628 -15.61 -9.19 26.27
C LEU A 628 -15.65 -10.63 26.82
N GLN A 629 -15.77 -11.63 25.95
CA GLN A 629 -15.82 -13.04 26.33
C GLN A 629 -14.58 -13.48 27.12
N ILE A 630 -13.43 -12.87 26.88
CA ILE A 630 -12.16 -13.23 27.53
C ILE A 630 -12.00 -12.64 28.93
N LEU A 631 -12.84 -11.68 29.34
CA LEU A 631 -12.78 -11.01 30.63
C LEU A 631 -12.94 -12.00 31.78
N MET A 632 -12.28 -11.71 32.91
CA MET A 632 -12.39 -12.51 34.10
C MET A 632 -13.79 -12.39 34.75
N PRO A 633 -14.23 -13.38 35.54
CA PRO A 633 -15.55 -13.35 36.18
C PRO A 633 -15.81 -12.10 37.01
N PHE A 634 -14.81 -11.59 37.72
CA PHE A 634 -14.92 -10.35 38.49
C PHE A 634 -15.23 -9.16 37.55
N GLU A 635 -14.48 -9.01 36.48
CA GLU A 635 -14.59 -7.93 35.49
C GLU A 635 -15.97 -7.97 34.81
N LEU A 636 -16.43 -9.18 34.42
CA LEU A 636 -17.77 -9.37 33.85
C LEU A 636 -18.88 -8.98 34.83
N HIS A 637 -18.70 -9.20 36.15
CA HIS A 637 -19.64 -8.76 37.14
C HIS A 637 -19.69 -7.23 37.23
N VAL A 638 -18.54 -6.58 37.33
CA VAL A 638 -18.45 -5.11 37.41
C VAL A 638 -19.11 -4.45 36.20
N LEU A 639 -18.76 -4.90 35.00
CA LEU A 639 -19.40 -4.40 33.78
C LEU A 639 -20.91 -4.65 33.78
N SER A 640 -21.37 -5.83 34.25
CA SER A 640 -22.78 -6.16 34.33
C SER A 640 -23.55 -5.22 35.28
N TRP A 641 -22.98 -4.84 36.41
CA TRP A 641 -23.60 -3.87 37.33
C TRP A 641 -23.66 -2.47 36.73
N TYR A 642 -22.57 -2.06 36.04
CA TYR A 642 -22.52 -0.78 35.37
C TYR A 642 -23.58 -0.61 34.31
N ILE A 643 -23.72 -1.58 33.39
CA ILE A 643 -24.66 -1.51 32.27
C ILE A 643 -26.11 -1.77 32.62
N ARG A 644 -26.40 -2.30 33.82
CA ARG A 644 -27.78 -2.37 34.35
C ARG A 644 -28.26 -1.03 34.90
N GLY A 645 -27.34 -0.06 35.07
CA GLY A 645 -27.65 1.23 35.67
C GLY A 645 -27.91 1.17 37.17
N ASP A 646 -27.32 0.20 37.90
CA ASP A 646 -27.46 0.07 39.36
C ASP A 646 -27.11 1.42 40.03
N ARG A 647 -27.79 1.77 41.14
CA ARG A 647 -27.49 3.00 41.90
C ARG A 647 -26.01 3.05 42.29
N GLU A 648 -25.44 4.23 42.37
CA GLU A 648 -24.01 4.41 42.75
C GLU A 648 -23.65 3.67 44.04
N ALA A 649 -24.44 3.83 45.08
CA ALA A 649 -24.23 3.18 46.38
C ALA A 649 -24.25 1.64 46.28
N ASP A 650 -25.16 1.10 45.46
CA ASP A 650 -25.25 -0.34 45.23
C ASP A 650 -24.07 -0.87 44.43
N PHE A 651 -23.63 -0.14 43.42
CA PHE A 651 -22.43 -0.49 42.64
C PHE A 651 -21.18 -0.51 43.53
N ILE A 652 -20.96 0.55 44.30
CA ILE A 652 -19.79 0.64 45.20
C ILE A 652 -19.79 -0.49 46.22
N ARG A 653 -20.95 -0.75 46.86
CA ARG A 653 -21.10 -1.85 47.80
C ARG A 653 -20.80 -3.21 47.15
N GLN A 654 -21.41 -3.53 46.02
CA GLN A 654 -21.20 -4.80 45.34
C GLN A 654 -19.73 -4.95 44.88
N TYR A 655 -19.10 -3.85 44.41
CA TYR A 655 -17.70 -3.84 44.07
C TYR A 655 -16.79 -4.20 45.24
N SER A 656 -17.01 -3.52 46.39
CA SER A 656 -16.21 -3.73 47.63
C SER A 656 -16.39 -5.12 48.19
N GLU A 657 -17.61 -5.61 48.29
CA GLU A 657 -17.94 -6.98 48.74
C GLU A 657 -17.24 -8.02 47.85
N ARG A 658 -17.33 -7.85 46.50
CA ARG A 658 -16.72 -8.80 45.58
C ARG A 658 -15.21 -8.75 45.56
N LEU A 659 -14.60 -7.57 45.79
CA LEU A 659 -13.15 -7.42 45.91
C LEU A 659 -12.65 -8.10 47.21
N ALA A 660 -13.41 -8.01 48.31
CA ALA A 660 -13.15 -8.70 49.54
C ALA A 660 -13.20 -10.22 49.39
N ASP A 661 -14.22 -10.74 48.71
CA ASP A 661 -14.36 -12.18 48.34
C ASP A 661 -13.16 -12.65 47.49
N LEU A 662 -12.75 -11.83 46.54
CA LEU A 662 -11.59 -12.12 45.69
C LEU A 662 -10.30 -12.23 46.53
N ARG A 663 -10.13 -11.40 47.55
CA ARG A 663 -8.97 -11.44 48.46
C ARG A 663 -8.91 -12.73 49.27
N ILE A 664 -10.07 -13.24 49.71
CA ILE A 664 -10.14 -14.52 50.44
C ILE A 664 -9.62 -15.65 49.54
N SER A 665 -9.94 -15.60 48.25
CA SER A 665 -9.55 -16.61 47.28
C SER A 665 -8.13 -16.44 46.73
N SER A 666 -7.64 -15.19 46.54
CA SER A 666 -6.31 -14.93 46.01
C SER A 666 -5.89 -13.47 46.17
N ARG A 667 -4.88 -13.21 47.03
CA ARG A 667 -4.24 -11.87 47.15
C ARG A 667 -3.70 -11.38 45.82
N ARG A 668 -3.12 -12.25 45.01
CA ARG A 668 -2.56 -11.91 43.69
C ARG A 668 -3.65 -11.35 42.74
N ARG A 669 -4.82 -11.93 42.73
CA ARG A 669 -5.92 -11.43 41.88
C ARG A 669 -6.42 -10.05 42.31
N VAL A 670 -6.41 -9.75 43.60
CA VAL A 670 -6.70 -8.40 44.11
C VAL A 670 -5.65 -7.42 43.63
N GLN A 671 -4.38 -7.78 43.70
CA GLN A 671 -3.30 -6.96 43.20
C GLN A 671 -3.45 -6.68 41.72
N GLU A 672 -3.71 -7.70 40.89
CA GLU A 672 -3.96 -7.57 39.47
C GLU A 672 -5.12 -6.59 39.16
N GLN A 673 -6.21 -6.63 39.95
CA GLN A 673 -7.33 -5.69 39.79
C GLN A 673 -6.97 -4.25 40.21
N LEU A 674 -6.22 -4.07 41.27
CA LEU A 674 -5.75 -2.74 41.71
C LEU A 674 -4.75 -2.15 40.74
N GLU A 675 -3.86 -2.94 40.18
CA GLU A 675 -2.93 -2.55 39.12
C GLU A 675 -3.69 -2.11 37.85
N VAL A 676 -4.78 -2.81 37.46
CA VAL A 676 -5.65 -2.39 36.36
C VAL A 676 -6.25 -1.03 36.64
N LEU A 677 -6.76 -0.78 37.84
CA LEU A 677 -7.35 0.51 38.20
C LEU A 677 -6.31 1.65 38.24
N SER A 678 -5.06 1.37 38.66
CA SER A 678 -3.99 2.36 38.71
C SER A 678 -3.56 2.84 37.31
N THR A 679 -3.84 2.08 36.26
CA THR A 679 -3.57 2.51 34.88
C THR A 679 -4.58 3.55 34.38
N VAL A 680 -5.69 3.78 35.06
CA VAL A 680 -6.70 4.75 34.66
C VAL A 680 -6.32 6.14 35.15
N VAL A 681 -6.06 7.05 34.21
CA VAL A 681 -5.71 8.44 34.49
C VAL A 681 -6.93 9.35 34.49
N ARG A 682 -6.79 10.51 35.13
CA ARG A 682 -7.74 11.63 35.05
C ARG A 682 -7.50 12.41 33.75
N GLU A 683 -8.35 13.40 33.47
CA GLU A 683 -8.17 14.30 32.31
C GLU A 683 -6.87 15.13 32.38
N ASP A 684 -6.32 15.36 33.58
CA ASP A 684 -5.05 16.05 33.78
C ASP A 684 -3.81 15.13 33.70
N GLY A 685 -4.01 13.86 33.38
CA GLY A 685 -2.95 12.83 33.30
C GLY A 685 -2.55 12.22 34.63
N THR A 686 -3.11 12.66 35.77
CA THR A 686 -2.80 12.06 37.09
C THR A 686 -3.56 10.74 37.27
N ALA A 687 -2.96 9.75 37.90
CA ALA A 687 -3.61 8.48 38.20
C ALA A 687 -4.73 8.68 39.26
N TRP A 688 -5.83 7.95 39.11
CA TRP A 688 -6.90 7.87 40.10
C TRP A 688 -6.46 7.10 41.36
N LEU A 689 -5.58 6.12 41.18
CA LEU A 689 -5.04 5.27 42.20
C LEU A 689 -3.51 5.18 42.00
N ASP A 690 -2.71 5.75 42.90
CA ASP A 690 -1.27 5.71 42.78
C ASP A 690 -0.67 4.39 43.28
N GLU A 691 0.58 4.09 42.91
CA GLU A 691 1.28 2.86 43.32
C GLU A 691 1.37 2.71 44.83
N ARG A 692 1.61 3.82 45.54
CA ARG A 692 1.72 3.80 47.03
C ARG A 692 0.37 3.44 47.66
N GLU A 693 -0.72 3.89 47.07
CA GLU A 693 -2.05 3.58 47.53
C GLU A 693 -2.40 2.12 47.24
N VAL A 694 -2.01 1.60 46.07
CA VAL A 694 -2.11 0.18 45.71
C VAL A 694 -1.34 -0.68 46.75
N GLU A 695 -0.07 -0.34 47.02
CA GLU A 695 0.74 -1.06 47.98
C GLU A 695 0.14 -1.03 49.40
N ARG A 696 -0.38 0.12 49.85
CA ARG A 696 -1.06 0.28 51.14
C ARG A 696 -2.31 -0.60 51.24
N ILE A 697 -3.14 -0.66 50.18
CA ILE A 697 -4.34 -1.49 50.17
C ILE A 697 -3.96 -2.98 50.22
N ILE A 698 -2.92 -3.39 49.51
CA ILE A 698 -2.46 -4.79 49.49
C ILE A 698 -1.85 -5.19 50.83
N ALA A 699 -1.09 -4.30 51.47
CA ALA A 699 -0.44 -4.55 52.75
C ALA A 699 -1.41 -4.52 53.94
N SER A 700 -2.56 -3.89 53.81
CA SER A 700 -3.56 -3.78 54.87
C SER A 700 -4.06 -5.16 55.30
N GLU A 701 -4.23 -5.37 56.61
CA GLU A 701 -4.89 -6.56 57.18
C GLU A 701 -6.42 -6.53 57.01
N HIS A 702 -7.00 -5.34 56.78
CA HIS A 702 -8.42 -5.15 56.58
C HIS A 702 -8.84 -5.47 55.12
N PRO A 703 -10.12 -5.72 54.87
CA PRO A 703 -10.64 -5.86 53.51
C PRO A 703 -10.22 -4.68 52.62
N PRO A 704 -9.86 -4.90 51.36
CA PRO A 704 -9.40 -3.82 50.48
C PRO A 704 -10.53 -2.81 50.27
N GLU A 705 -10.34 -1.59 50.77
CA GLU A 705 -11.27 -0.49 50.54
C GLU A 705 -10.65 0.51 49.56
N ILE A 706 -11.35 0.71 48.45
CA ILE A 706 -11.04 1.77 47.49
C ILE A 706 -11.99 2.92 47.79
N SER A 707 -11.45 4.15 47.78
CA SER A 707 -12.26 5.32 48.09
C SER A 707 -13.45 5.46 47.10
N ARG A 708 -14.60 5.96 47.59
CA ARG A 708 -15.78 6.20 46.75
C ARG A 708 -15.47 7.17 45.62
N GLU A 709 -14.62 8.14 45.86
CA GLU A 709 -14.20 9.13 44.86
C GLU A 709 -13.47 8.47 43.71
N VAL A 710 -12.54 7.57 43.98
CA VAL A 710 -11.78 6.81 42.99
C VAL A 710 -12.73 5.96 42.12
N LEU A 711 -13.60 5.17 42.75
CA LEU A 711 -14.58 4.35 42.00
C LEU A 711 -15.55 5.20 41.18
N ARG A 712 -16.03 6.33 41.73
CA ARG A 712 -16.90 7.27 41.04
C ARG A 712 -16.22 7.81 39.79
N GLY A 713 -14.97 8.25 39.88
CA GLY A 713 -14.23 8.81 38.77
C GLY A 713 -13.84 7.78 37.72
N ILE A 714 -13.37 6.59 38.13
CA ILE A 714 -12.99 5.53 37.19
C ILE A 714 -14.19 5.03 36.40
N PHE A 715 -15.35 4.84 37.05
CA PHE A 715 -16.55 4.25 36.44
C PHE A 715 -17.63 5.28 36.08
N HIS A 716 -17.37 6.58 36.11
CA HIS A 716 -18.33 7.66 35.80
C HIS A 716 -19.68 7.46 36.50
N LEU A 717 -19.67 7.14 37.80
CA LEU A 717 -20.89 6.77 38.54
C LEU A 717 -21.79 7.98 38.84
N ASP A 718 -21.29 9.19 38.72
CA ASP A 718 -22.02 10.46 38.89
C ASP A 718 -22.88 10.81 37.66
N ALA A 719 -22.60 10.18 36.51
CA ALA A 719 -23.34 10.44 35.29
C ALA A 719 -24.51 9.48 35.08
N GLN A 720 -25.51 9.91 34.30
CA GLN A 720 -26.62 9.04 33.92
C GLN A 720 -26.08 7.86 33.08
N ARG A 721 -26.29 6.65 33.56
CA ARG A 721 -25.86 5.41 32.92
C ARG A 721 -26.98 4.82 32.07
N PRO A 722 -26.69 4.37 30.84
CA PRO A 722 -27.66 3.73 29.99
C PRO A 722 -27.97 2.30 30.49
N ALA A 723 -29.24 1.90 30.41
CA ALA A 723 -29.60 0.51 30.60
C ALA A 723 -29.45 -0.26 29.27
N LEU A 724 -28.57 -1.28 29.25
CA LEU A 724 -28.21 -2.03 28.05
C LEU A 724 -28.57 -3.53 28.21
N PRO A 725 -29.85 -3.89 28.04
CA PRO A 725 -30.34 -5.24 28.37
C PRO A 725 -29.80 -6.34 27.46
N GLN A 726 -29.52 -6.05 26.17
CA GLN A 726 -28.96 -7.05 25.25
C GLN A 726 -27.50 -7.37 25.62
N LEU A 727 -26.68 -6.34 25.84
CA LEU A 727 -25.29 -6.50 26.28
C LEU A 727 -25.27 -7.20 27.66
N ALA A 728 -26.13 -6.83 28.60
CA ALA A 728 -26.23 -7.49 29.90
C ALA A 728 -26.58 -8.98 29.77
N ARG A 729 -27.43 -9.35 28.80
CA ARG A 729 -27.75 -10.76 28.50
C ARG A 729 -26.53 -11.50 27.99
N ARG A 730 -25.74 -10.91 27.04
CA ARG A 730 -24.53 -11.53 26.53
C ARG A 730 -23.49 -11.71 27.62
N LEU A 731 -23.25 -10.72 28.47
CA LEU A 731 -22.30 -10.85 29.60
C LEU A 731 -22.69 -11.94 30.58
N ARG A 732 -24.01 -12.15 30.80
CA ARG A 732 -24.50 -13.27 31.61
C ARG A 732 -24.23 -14.63 30.95
N ALA A 733 -24.45 -14.73 29.64
CA ALA A 733 -24.10 -15.94 28.89
C ALA A 733 -22.63 -16.30 29.03
N TYR A 734 -21.73 -15.34 28.82
CA TYR A 734 -20.28 -15.55 28.96
C TYR A 734 -19.86 -16.03 30.35
N ARG A 735 -20.60 -15.66 31.41
CA ARG A 735 -20.42 -16.23 32.76
C ARG A 735 -20.88 -17.67 32.86
N GLY A 736 -22.09 -17.96 32.30
CA GLY A 736 -22.68 -19.29 32.29
C GLY A 736 -21.84 -20.33 31.56
N ASP A 737 -21.24 -19.96 30.42
CA ASP A 737 -20.38 -20.83 29.61
C ASP A 737 -19.10 -21.26 30.36
N ARG A 738 -18.73 -20.58 31.45
CA ARG A 738 -17.56 -20.89 32.29
C ARG A 738 -17.90 -21.68 33.55
N GLY A 739 -19.15 -22.12 33.70
CA GLY A 739 -19.59 -22.90 34.87
C GLY A 739 -19.57 -22.12 36.20
N LEU A 740 -19.78 -20.79 36.16
CA LEU A 740 -19.68 -19.88 37.30
C LEU A 740 -21.04 -19.30 37.67
#